data_ac1e1af9b00923ca710537a2e506f6ed
#
_entry.id   ac1e1af9b00923ca710537a2e506f6ed
#
_cell.length_a   1.000
_cell.length_b   1.000
_cell.length_c   1.000
_cell.angle_alpha   90.00
_cell.angle_beta   90.00
_cell.angle_gamma   90.00
#
_symmetry.space_group_name_H-M   'P 1'
#
loop_
_entity.id
_entity.type
_entity.pdbx_description
1 polymer ?
#
loop_
_entity_poly.entity_id
_entity_poly.type
_entity_poly.pdbx_seq_one_letter_code
_entity_poly.pdbx_strand_id
1 'polypeptide(L)'
;MMSKKQNDVIDLSKLLAVFWDRKRTIISTTLLFFILGLAYAILAPSIYTANASVQVEAKYTGGALKDLSTMFEQESSAGTEIAVIKSRAILTGAVEDLNLSTQITPVYTIPFISKGWEKITGKTSELSMAYFIPKQNEEDKFTLEIGANPDEYRLSNGDGKVIVAGKVGQAYDNEDVKIEVTSLKGDAGKRFTIEKLDELKIVTELQKKLAVEELGKLTGVISLTLNGEDKDYIANVLRAITESYIRHSTARNSAEAEKSLSFLKNRLPEVRERLVKSENALNEYRQKTSSVDLGLEAKSILETMVQLEEDLNALTIKESDISQRFKKSHPTYMALLQQRKVLQKEKARLAKEMESLPETQKEVVRLTRDFESDQEIYVQLQNKIQELDVIRAGAVSNVRILDKARAMPDPIAPRKLLVLAFAIILGGMVGGAIVIVSALLHKGIKTTDEIDEIGVPVYATVPYAHKQVALSRDKAAKKAKELQVLNLLSARFPDDLSVEALRGLRTDVQHLLTQAKNNLVMFSGIGARAGKSFIAANLANLTAQTGKKVLLIDADLRLGYLHNILGVSNQHGLTDLLTQGTAIDQTVQIAAENLHTITRGAMSQTPSELLDIPRFTQLLEWASANYDLVIVSAPPVLAVTDAAVIGRHVGTVLLVTKLPYRSIIYCTTSALDLPS
;
A
#
# COMPACT_ATOMS: atom_id res chain seq x y z
N MET A 1 -18.99 30.07 44.10
CA MET A 1 -17.71 29.47 43.62
C MET A 1 -17.77 27.98 43.76
N MET A 2 -17.98 27.29 42.66
CA MET A 2 -17.60 25.89 42.48
C MET A 2 -17.66 25.63 40.95
N SER A 3 -16.50 25.67 40.32
CA SER A 3 -16.31 25.31 38.93
C SER A 3 -16.64 23.82 38.78
N LYS A 4 -17.76 23.50 38.14
CA LYS A 4 -18.02 22.18 37.61
C LYS A 4 -17.06 21.95 36.46
N LYS A 5 -16.01 21.14 36.69
CA LYS A 5 -15.25 20.50 35.61
C LYS A 5 -16.24 19.71 34.77
N GLN A 6 -16.61 20.26 33.64
CA GLN A 6 -17.26 19.48 32.57
C GLN A 6 -16.27 18.41 32.13
N ASN A 7 -16.63 17.15 32.40
CA ASN A 7 -15.98 16.00 31.74
C ASN A 7 -16.23 16.18 30.24
N ASP A 8 -15.16 16.40 29.49
CA ASP A 8 -15.14 16.30 28.03
C ASP A 8 -15.41 14.84 27.58
N VAL A 9 -16.64 14.40 27.79
CA VAL A 9 -17.12 13.18 27.17
C VAL A 9 -17.43 13.55 25.72
N ILE A 10 -16.58 13.07 24.80
CA ILE A 10 -16.79 13.23 23.36
C ILE A 10 -18.14 12.56 23.05
N ASP A 11 -19.16 13.38 22.83
CA ASP A 11 -20.50 12.90 22.50
C ASP A 11 -20.50 12.31 21.09
N LEU A 12 -20.54 10.98 21.02
CA LEU A 12 -20.49 10.22 19.76
C LEU A 12 -21.64 10.64 18.81
N SER A 13 -22.78 11.05 19.37
CA SER A 13 -23.96 11.46 18.60
C SER A 13 -23.72 12.78 17.87
N LYS A 14 -22.99 13.71 18.51
CA LYS A 14 -22.58 15.00 17.90
C LYS A 14 -21.56 14.79 16.77
N LEU A 15 -20.63 13.84 16.95
CA LEU A 15 -19.67 13.48 15.89
C LEU A 15 -20.37 12.86 14.67
N LEU A 16 -21.30 11.94 14.89
CA LEU A 16 -22.09 11.34 13.82
C LEU A 16 -22.91 12.38 13.04
N ALA A 17 -23.51 13.36 13.71
CA ALA A 17 -24.23 14.43 13.06
C ALA A 17 -23.30 15.29 12.17
N VAL A 18 -22.09 15.61 12.63
CA VAL A 18 -21.09 16.37 11.85
C VAL A 18 -20.64 15.60 10.60
N PHE A 19 -20.48 14.26 10.70
CA PHE A 19 -20.18 13.42 9.54
C PHE A 19 -21.34 13.39 8.52
N TRP A 20 -22.57 13.29 9.00
CA TRP A 20 -23.76 13.27 8.15
C TRP A 20 -23.98 14.58 7.41
N ASP A 21 -23.77 15.72 8.08
CA ASP A 21 -23.88 17.04 7.47
C ASP A 21 -22.87 17.29 6.35
N ARG A 22 -21.67 16.71 6.49
CA ARG A 22 -20.58 16.86 5.53
C ARG A 22 -20.26 15.61 4.73
N LYS A 23 -21.22 14.69 4.61
CA LYS A 23 -21.08 13.44 3.84
C LYS A 23 -20.55 13.62 2.41
N ARG A 24 -20.89 14.76 1.74
CA ARG A 24 -20.38 15.08 0.40
C ARG A 24 -18.85 15.21 0.39
N THR A 25 -18.24 15.76 1.41
CA THR A 25 -16.77 15.89 1.53
C THR A 25 -16.14 14.52 1.68
N ILE A 26 -16.69 13.64 2.55
CA ILE A 26 -16.19 12.28 2.75
C ILE A 26 -16.33 11.47 1.46
N ILE A 27 -17.49 11.53 0.80
CA ILE A 27 -17.72 10.82 -0.46
C ILE A 27 -16.76 11.29 -1.56
N SER A 28 -16.56 12.61 -1.70
CA SER A 28 -15.67 13.16 -2.73
C SER A 28 -14.20 12.80 -2.50
N THR A 29 -13.72 12.82 -1.25
CA THR A 29 -12.36 12.37 -0.91
C THR A 29 -12.19 10.88 -1.11
N THR A 30 -13.16 10.07 -0.68
CA THR A 30 -13.14 8.61 -0.89
C THR A 30 -13.14 8.27 -2.37
N LEU A 31 -13.96 8.95 -3.17
CA LEU A 31 -14.00 8.78 -4.62
C LEU A 31 -12.68 9.17 -5.30
N LEU A 32 -12.06 10.26 -4.86
CA LEU A 32 -10.74 10.68 -5.36
C LEU A 32 -9.68 9.60 -5.11
N PHE A 33 -9.60 9.10 -3.87
CA PHE A 33 -8.64 8.04 -3.51
C PHE A 33 -8.96 6.74 -4.24
N PHE A 34 -10.23 6.41 -4.43
CA PHE A 34 -10.65 5.25 -5.22
C PHE A 34 -10.19 5.36 -6.68
N ILE A 35 -10.36 6.53 -7.32
CA ILE A 35 -9.89 6.77 -8.70
C ILE A 35 -8.36 6.67 -8.78
N LEU A 36 -7.63 7.22 -7.81
CA LEU A 36 -6.18 7.10 -7.74
C LEU A 36 -5.73 5.65 -7.53
N GLY A 37 -6.41 4.91 -6.65
CA GLY A 37 -6.16 3.49 -6.42
C GLY A 37 -6.46 2.64 -7.65
N LEU A 38 -7.52 2.93 -8.37
CA LEU A 38 -7.88 2.28 -9.62
C LEU A 38 -6.84 2.56 -10.72
N ALA A 39 -6.43 3.82 -10.87
CA ALA A 39 -5.37 4.20 -11.80
C ALA A 39 -4.06 3.47 -11.47
N TYR A 40 -3.67 3.40 -10.21
CA TYR A 40 -2.50 2.62 -9.77
C TYR A 40 -2.66 1.13 -10.08
N ALA A 41 -3.82 0.52 -9.78
CA ALA A 41 -4.08 -0.91 -10.02
C ALA A 41 -4.06 -1.30 -11.51
N ILE A 42 -4.32 -0.35 -12.42
CA ILE A 42 -4.27 -0.55 -13.87
C ILE A 42 -2.87 -0.26 -14.43
N LEU A 43 -2.23 0.83 -13.99
CA LEU A 43 -0.96 1.30 -14.53
C LEU A 43 0.25 0.61 -13.93
N ALA A 44 0.15 0.08 -12.70
CA ALA A 44 1.26 -0.61 -12.05
C ALA A 44 1.68 -1.87 -12.83
N PRO A 45 2.99 -2.15 -12.94
CA PRO A 45 3.47 -3.34 -13.59
C PRO A 45 2.98 -4.59 -12.87
N SER A 46 2.51 -5.59 -13.64
CA SER A 46 2.10 -6.87 -13.06
C SER A 46 3.33 -7.69 -12.75
N ILE A 47 3.47 -8.17 -11.52
CA ILE A 47 4.56 -9.03 -11.08
C ILE A 47 4.06 -10.47 -11.11
N TYR A 48 4.77 -11.31 -11.84
CA TYR A 48 4.52 -12.74 -11.95
C TYR A 48 5.55 -13.52 -11.16
N THR A 49 5.24 -14.78 -10.90
CA THR A 49 6.14 -15.73 -10.25
C THR A 49 6.43 -16.88 -11.17
N ALA A 50 7.68 -17.29 -11.28
CA ALA A 50 8.07 -18.55 -11.91
C ALA A 50 8.56 -19.51 -10.83
N ASN A 51 8.16 -20.78 -10.96
CA ASN A 51 8.52 -21.85 -10.04
C ASN A 51 9.20 -23.00 -10.81
N ALA A 52 10.18 -23.62 -10.15
CA ALA A 52 10.78 -24.88 -10.55
C ALA A 52 11.01 -25.72 -9.31
N SER A 53 10.99 -27.03 -9.44
CA SER A 53 11.36 -27.93 -8.34
C SER A 53 12.37 -28.97 -8.77
N VAL A 54 13.34 -29.22 -7.93
CA VAL A 54 14.36 -30.24 -8.09
C VAL A 54 14.38 -31.14 -6.88
N GLN A 55 14.55 -32.43 -7.10
CA GLN A 55 14.75 -33.42 -6.05
C GLN A 55 16.21 -33.82 -6.03
N VAL A 56 16.80 -33.75 -4.85
CA VAL A 56 18.13 -34.28 -4.58
C VAL A 56 17.96 -35.65 -3.93
N GLU A 57 18.30 -36.68 -4.65
CA GLU A 57 18.25 -38.05 -4.14
C GLU A 57 19.46 -38.26 -3.22
N ALA A 58 19.21 -38.86 -2.04
CA ALA A 58 20.28 -39.26 -1.17
C ALA A 58 21.15 -40.33 -1.89
N LYS A 59 22.47 -40.18 -1.83
CA LYS A 59 23.39 -41.16 -2.43
C LYS A 59 23.12 -42.53 -1.78
N TYR A 60 22.57 -43.47 -2.54
CA TYR A 60 22.37 -44.84 -2.09
C TYR A 60 23.74 -45.48 -1.84
N THR A 61 24.14 -45.61 -0.59
CA THR A 61 25.20 -46.47 -0.17
C THR A 61 24.55 -47.82 0.11
N GLY A 62 24.67 -48.77 -0.84
CA GLY A 62 24.22 -50.15 -0.63
C GLY A 62 25.03 -50.88 0.44
N GLY A 63 24.39 -51.75 1.24
CA GLY A 63 25.05 -52.63 2.19
C GLY A 63 24.47 -52.52 3.62
N ALA A 64 24.85 -53.46 4.48
CA ALA A 64 24.38 -53.63 5.87
C ALA A 64 24.60 -52.44 6.83
N LEU A 65 25.26 -51.38 6.36
CA LEU A 65 25.56 -50.14 7.12
C LEU A 65 24.59 -48.99 6.82
N LYS A 66 23.47 -49.24 6.14
CA LYS A 66 22.41 -48.29 5.81
C LYS A 66 21.82 -47.64 7.08
N ASP A 67 21.65 -48.42 8.13
CA ASP A 67 21.02 -47.98 9.38
C ASP A 67 21.91 -47.04 10.21
N LEU A 68 23.25 -47.12 10.09
CA LEU A 68 24.14 -46.21 10.76
C LEU A 68 24.34 -44.88 10.02
N SER A 69 24.36 -44.91 8.67
CA SER A 69 24.47 -43.67 7.88
C SER A 69 23.22 -42.79 8.02
N THR A 70 22.04 -43.40 8.14
CA THR A 70 20.77 -42.64 8.35
C THR A 70 20.72 -41.92 9.70
N MET A 71 21.41 -42.44 10.72
CA MET A 71 21.48 -41.75 12.04
C MET A 71 22.40 -40.52 12.05
N PHE A 72 23.37 -40.45 11.14
CA PHE A 72 24.37 -39.36 11.09
C PHE A 72 24.19 -38.43 9.88
N GLU A 73 23.44 -38.81 8.85
CA GLU A 73 23.11 -37.99 7.67
C GLU A 73 21.88 -37.07 7.87
N GLN A 74 21.33 -36.98 9.09
CA GLN A 74 20.11 -36.26 9.39
C GLN A 74 20.29 -34.73 9.45
N GLU A 75 21.48 -34.18 9.21
CA GLU A 75 21.67 -32.75 9.02
C GLU A 75 21.77 -32.41 7.52
N SER A 76 20.59 -32.11 6.97
CA SER A 76 20.32 -31.28 5.78
C SER A 76 21.31 -31.36 4.60
N SER A 77 21.22 -32.43 3.80
CA SER A 77 21.72 -32.37 2.40
C SER A 77 21.07 -31.22 1.64
N ALA A 78 19.80 -30.94 1.91
CA ALA A 78 19.04 -29.86 1.29
C ALA A 78 19.62 -28.46 1.61
N GLY A 79 20.00 -28.19 2.83
CA GLY A 79 20.60 -26.91 3.21
C GLY A 79 21.91 -26.59 2.46
N THR A 80 22.75 -27.60 2.31
CA THR A 80 23.99 -27.49 1.51
C THR A 80 23.68 -27.24 0.03
N GLU A 81 22.75 -27.98 -0.55
CA GLU A 81 22.38 -27.80 -1.96
C GLU A 81 21.67 -26.48 -2.24
N ILE A 82 20.86 -25.96 -1.30
CA ILE A 82 20.30 -24.60 -1.36
C ILE A 82 21.43 -23.56 -1.43
N ALA A 83 22.46 -23.71 -0.61
CA ALA A 83 23.61 -22.82 -0.63
C ALA A 83 24.40 -22.90 -1.96
N VAL A 84 24.50 -24.11 -2.54
CA VAL A 84 25.13 -24.33 -3.85
C VAL A 84 24.33 -23.68 -4.96
N ILE A 85 23.01 -23.85 -4.99
CA ILE A 85 22.12 -23.23 -6.01
C ILE A 85 22.24 -21.70 -5.95
N LYS A 86 22.30 -21.11 -4.75
CA LYS A 86 22.49 -19.67 -4.55
C LYS A 86 23.94 -19.20 -4.75
N SER A 87 24.88 -20.09 -5.01
CA SER A 87 26.27 -19.73 -5.19
C SER A 87 26.52 -18.92 -6.46
N ARG A 88 27.57 -18.10 -6.45
CA ARG A 88 27.96 -17.32 -7.63
C ARG A 88 28.23 -18.23 -8.83
N ALA A 89 28.89 -19.38 -8.64
CA ALA A 89 29.24 -20.28 -9.73
C ALA A 89 28.02 -20.72 -10.57
N ILE A 90 26.91 -21.05 -9.89
CA ILE A 90 25.68 -21.47 -10.57
C ILE A 90 25.00 -20.27 -11.25
N LEU A 91 24.91 -19.13 -10.56
CA LEU A 91 24.24 -17.94 -11.09
C LEU A 91 25.02 -17.31 -12.24
N THR A 92 26.34 -17.27 -12.19
CA THR A 92 27.20 -16.83 -13.29
C THR A 92 26.95 -17.68 -14.55
N GLY A 93 26.92 -19.01 -14.42
CA GLY A 93 26.63 -19.88 -15.57
C GLY A 93 25.26 -19.59 -16.21
N ALA A 94 24.24 -19.26 -15.40
CA ALA A 94 22.94 -18.85 -15.96
C ALA A 94 22.97 -17.44 -16.60
N VAL A 95 23.75 -16.51 -16.06
CA VAL A 95 23.94 -15.16 -16.60
C VAL A 95 24.65 -15.23 -17.95
N GLU A 96 25.68 -16.08 -18.07
CA GLU A 96 26.43 -16.31 -19.30
C GLU A 96 25.55 -17.00 -20.37
N ASP A 97 24.86 -18.09 -20.01
CA ASP A 97 23.99 -18.85 -20.93
C ASP A 97 22.92 -17.98 -21.59
N LEU A 98 22.38 -17.00 -20.87
CA LEU A 98 21.33 -16.10 -21.36
C LEU A 98 21.80 -14.70 -21.74
N ASN A 99 23.10 -14.44 -21.71
CA ASN A 99 23.69 -13.10 -21.97
C ASN A 99 23.03 -11.98 -21.15
N LEU A 100 22.68 -12.23 -19.87
CA LEU A 100 21.98 -11.26 -19.02
C LEU A 100 22.82 -10.02 -18.69
N SER A 101 24.11 -10.03 -18.99
CA SER A 101 25.00 -8.88 -18.85
C SER A 101 24.63 -7.74 -19.80
N THR A 102 23.78 -7.98 -20.81
CA THR A 102 23.30 -6.95 -21.73
C THR A 102 21.86 -6.61 -21.38
N GLN A 103 21.64 -5.46 -20.73
CA GLN A 103 20.31 -4.98 -20.40
C GLN A 103 19.78 -4.07 -21.50
N ILE A 104 18.58 -4.39 -22.00
CA ILE A 104 17.88 -3.62 -23.02
C ILE A 104 16.68 -2.95 -22.38
N THR A 105 16.63 -1.62 -22.41
CA THR A 105 15.50 -0.86 -21.87
C THR A 105 14.94 0.10 -22.92
N PRO A 106 13.64 0.02 -23.25
CA PRO A 106 13.01 1.00 -24.13
C PRO A 106 13.00 2.38 -23.45
N VAL A 107 13.34 3.43 -24.20
CA VAL A 107 13.33 4.81 -23.70
C VAL A 107 11.91 5.35 -23.80
N TYR A 108 11.36 5.79 -22.67
CA TYR A 108 10.03 6.39 -22.57
C TYR A 108 10.12 7.87 -22.22
N THR A 109 9.33 8.71 -22.89
CA THR A 109 9.26 10.15 -22.61
C THR A 109 8.72 10.44 -21.20
N ILE A 110 7.75 9.63 -20.74
CA ILE A 110 7.21 9.65 -19.36
C ILE A 110 7.09 8.18 -18.91
N PRO A 111 8.04 7.67 -18.09
CA PRO A 111 8.20 6.22 -17.86
C PRO A 111 6.93 5.50 -17.41
N PHE A 112 6.20 6.06 -16.44
CA PHE A 112 5.02 5.42 -15.85
C PHE A 112 3.81 5.40 -16.78
N ILE A 113 3.56 6.51 -17.46
CA ILE A 113 2.38 6.66 -18.33
C ILE A 113 2.57 5.91 -19.62
N SER A 114 3.75 6.00 -20.22
CA SER A 114 4.05 5.36 -21.50
C SER A 114 4.06 3.83 -21.41
N LYS A 115 4.60 3.27 -20.33
CA LYS A 115 4.59 1.82 -20.07
C LYS A 115 3.17 1.29 -19.82
N GLY A 116 2.34 2.05 -19.11
CA GLY A 116 0.92 1.74 -18.91
C GLY A 116 0.10 1.85 -20.21
N TRP A 117 0.42 2.81 -21.03
CA TRP A 117 -0.25 3.03 -22.32
C TRP A 117 0.05 1.92 -23.34
N GLU A 118 1.29 1.45 -23.44
CA GLU A 118 1.66 0.30 -24.27
C GLU A 118 0.87 -0.96 -23.85
N LYS A 119 0.70 -1.17 -22.54
CA LYS A 119 -0.09 -2.27 -22.00
C LYS A 119 -1.57 -2.22 -22.39
N ILE A 120 -2.15 -1.01 -22.45
CA ILE A 120 -3.56 -0.80 -22.82
C ILE A 120 -3.75 -0.92 -24.33
N THR A 121 -2.80 -0.41 -25.12
CA THR A 121 -2.89 -0.39 -26.59
C THR A 121 -2.41 -1.68 -27.26
N GLY A 122 -1.75 -2.58 -26.49
CA GLY A 122 -1.19 -3.83 -27.02
C GLY A 122 0.04 -3.62 -27.92
N LYS A 123 0.56 -2.38 -28.04
CA LYS A 123 1.77 -2.08 -28.81
C LYS A 123 2.99 -2.22 -27.90
N THR A 124 3.59 -3.40 -27.89
CA THR A 124 4.85 -3.65 -27.18
C THR A 124 6.04 -3.34 -28.06
N SER A 125 7.03 -2.64 -27.49
CA SER A 125 8.31 -2.40 -28.15
C SER A 125 9.32 -3.43 -27.65
N GLU A 126 9.82 -4.28 -28.54
CA GLU A 126 10.74 -5.39 -28.21
C GLU A 126 11.99 -5.31 -29.07
N LEU A 127 13.15 -5.52 -28.44
CA LEU A 127 14.44 -5.67 -29.12
C LEU A 127 15.10 -6.95 -28.61
N SER A 128 15.42 -7.86 -29.53
CA SER A 128 16.15 -9.08 -29.20
C SER A 128 17.46 -9.12 -30.01
N MET A 129 18.53 -9.54 -29.37
CA MET A 129 19.87 -9.64 -29.97
C MET A 129 20.43 -11.05 -29.72
N ALA A 130 21.13 -11.60 -30.73
CA ALA A 130 21.85 -12.85 -30.56
C ALA A 130 23.09 -12.64 -29.67
N TYR A 131 23.79 -11.54 -29.89
CA TYR A 131 24.90 -11.12 -29.04
C TYR A 131 25.14 -9.61 -29.18
N PHE A 132 25.73 -9.04 -28.11
CA PHE A 132 26.21 -7.67 -28.06
C PHE A 132 27.52 -7.62 -27.27
N ILE A 133 28.62 -7.33 -27.93
CA ILE A 133 29.97 -7.33 -27.38
C ILE A 133 30.63 -6.00 -27.71
N PRO A 134 30.66 -5.02 -26.78
CA PRO A 134 31.44 -3.80 -26.96
C PRO A 134 32.94 -4.14 -26.89
N LYS A 135 33.74 -3.58 -27.79
CA LYS A 135 35.19 -3.81 -27.87
C LYS A 135 36.00 -2.77 -27.12
N GLN A 136 35.42 -1.59 -26.89
CA GLN A 136 36.05 -0.53 -26.08
C GLN A 136 35.48 -0.57 -24.64
N ASN A 137 36.37 -0.66 -23.66
CA ASN A 137 36.05 -0.86 -22.26
C ASN A 137 35.51 0.40 -21.53
N GLU A 138 35.33 1.53 -22.19
CA GLU A 138 34.99 2.80 -21.55
C GLU A 138 33.52 3.20 -21.70
N GLU A 139 32.73 2.52 -22.52
CA GLU A 139 31.32 2.86 -22.73
C GLU A 139 30.40 1.71 -22.33
N ASP A 140 29.67 1.91 -21.26
CA ASP A 140 28.68 0.94 -20.77
C ASP A 140 27.29 1.14 -21.36
N LYS A 141 27.02 2.26 -22.05
CA LYS A 141 25.69 2.65 -22.55
C LYS A 141 25.68 2.98 -24.02
N PHE A 142 24.78 2.33 -24.74
CA PHE A 142 24.53 2.54 -26.16
C PHE A 142 23.04 2.81 -26.39
N THR A 143 22.73 3.54 -27.47
CA THR A 143 21.33 3.80 -27.84
C THR A 143 21.07 3.24 -29.23
N LEU A 144 20.08 2.33 -29.32
CA LEU A 144 19.61 1.82 -30.61
C LEU A 144 18.27 2.52 -30.95
N GLU A 145 18.22 3.12 -32.14
CA GLU A 145 17.03 3.80 -32.67
C GLU A 145 16.51 3.03 -33.89
N ILE A 146 15.18 2.79 -33.92
CA ILE A 146 14.50 2.16 -35.05
C ILE A 146 14.51 3.13 -36.24
N GLY A 147 14.95 2.66 -37.43
CA GLY A 147 14.97 3.45 -38.65
C GLY A 147 13.57 3.74 -39.21
N ALA A 148 13.53 4.36 -40.37
CA ALA A 148 12.30 4.59 -41.13
C ALA A 148 11.65 3.28 -41.59
N ASN A 149 12.48 2.28 -41.92
CA ASN A 149 12.03 0.90 -42.16
C ASN A 149 12.11 0.08 -40.87
N PRO A 150 11.14 -0.79 -40.58
CA PRO A 150 11.12 -1.58 -39.36
C PRO A 150 12.33 -2.53 -39.18
N ASP A 151 12.97 -2.91 -40.28
CA ASP A 151 14.12 -3.82 -40.26
C ASP A 151 15.47 -3.07 -40.18
N GLU A 152 15.46 -1.75 -40.14
CA GLU A 152 16.69 -0.93 -40.10
C GLU A 152 16.82 -0.29 -38.70
N TYR A 153 18.06 -0.26 -38.20
CA TYR A 153 18.38 0.40 -36.94
C TYR A 153 19.68 1.19 -37.01
N ARG A 154 19.81 2.16 -36.10
CA ARG A 154 21.04 2.91 -35.86
C ARG A 154 21.48 2.71 -34.42
N LEU A 155 22.70 2.24 -34.24
CA LEU A 155 23.32 2.13 -32.93
C LEU A 155 24.26 3.31 -32.73
N SER A 156 24.08 4.05 -31.67
CA SER A 156 24.92 5.18 -31.27
C SER A 156 25.57 4.89 -29.93
N ASN A 157 26.76 5.44 -29.68
CA ASN A 157 27.43 5.41 -28.39
C ASN A 157 26.83 6.42 -27.40
N GLY A 158 27.39 6.52 -26.19
CA GLY A 158 26.95 7.45 -25.13
C GLY A 158 27.03 8.92 -25.56
N ASP A 159 27.95 9.28 -26.47
CA ASP A 159 28.12 10.62 -27.01
C ASP A 159 27.16 10.93 -28.17
N GLY A 160 26.34 9.97 -28.60
CA GLY A 160 25.41 10.14 -29.72
C GLY A 160 26.03 9.92 -31.12
N LYS A 161 27.28 9.48 -31.21
CA LYS A 161 27.92 9.13 -32.47
C LYS A 161 27.38 7.81 -32.99
N VAL A 162 26.89 7.75 -34.23
CA VAL A 162 26.43 6.51 -34.86
C VAL A 162 27.62 5.59 -35.15
N ILE A 163 27.61 4.40 -34.56
CA ILE A 163 28.65 3.36 -34.68
C ILE A 163 28.27 2.32 -35.71
N VAL A 164 26.98 1.94 -35.76
CA VAL A 164 26.44 0.95 -36.70
C VAL A 164 25.11 1.45 -37.25
N ALA A 165 24.98 1.40 -38.58
CA ALA A 165 23.69 1.47 -39.27
C ALA A 165 23.42 0.08 -39.87
N GLY A 166 22.53 -0.69 -39.21
CA GLY A 166 22.39 -2.11 -39.47
C GLY A 166 20.97 -2.52 -39.85
N LYS A 167 20.86 -3.78 -40.27
CA LYS A 167 19.59 -4.46 -40.56
C LYS A 167 19.40 -5.66 -39.64
N VAL A 168 18.15 -5.93 -39.28
CA VAL A 168 17.78 -7.10 -38.51
C VAL A 168 18.20 -8.38 -39.21
N GLY A 169 18.76 -9.35 -38.47
CA GLY A 169 19.26 -10.61 -39.01
C GLY A 169 20.66 -10.55 -39.64
N GLN A 170 21.34 -9.40 -39.59
CA GLN A 170 22.72 -9.27 -40.07
C GLN A 170 23.69 -9.05 -38.90
N ALA A 171 24.78 -9.80 -38.92
CA ALA A 171 25.87 -9.64 -37.97
C ALA A 171 26.81 -8.50 -38.43
N TYR A 172 27.14 -7.62 -37.50
CA TYR A 172 28.09 -6.52 -37.67
C TYR A 172 29.23 -6.71 -36.68
N ASP A 173 30.46 -6.61 -37.22
CA ASP A 173 31.71 -6.72 -36.46
C ASP A 173 32.63 -5.61 -36.90
N ASN A 174 32.74 -4.54 -36.13
CA ASN A 174 33.62 -3.39 -36.40
C ASN A 174 34.60 -3.14 -35.24
N GLU A 175 35.32 -2.03 -35.26
CA GLU A 175 36.30 -1.68 -34.21
C GLU A 175 35.65 -1.40 -32.85
N ASP A 176 34.40 -0.93 -32.83
CA ASP A 176 33.71 -0.47 -31.61
C ASP A 176 32.83 -1.56 -30.99
N VAL A 177 32.14 -2.38 -31.81
CA VAL A 177 31.14 -3.33 -31.33
C VAL A 177 30.96 -4.53 -32.26
N LYS A 178 30.66 -5.67 -31.67
CA LYS A 178 30.11 -6.84 -32.38
C LYS A 178 28.65 -7.04 -31.95
N ILE A 179 27.72 -6.97 -32.93
CA ILE A 179 26.27 -7.01 -32.68
C ILE A 179 25.53 -7.78 -33.75
N GLU A 180 24.50 -8.52 -33.33
CA GLU A 180 23.50 -9.11 -34.21
C GLU A 180 22.11 -8.93 -33.59
N VAL A 181 21.26 -8.14 -34.23
CA VAL A 181 19.87 -7.95 -33.85
C VAL A 181 19.01 -9.01 -34.52
N THR A 182 18.33 -9.84 -33.75
CA THR A 182 17.50 -10.93 -34.25
C THR A 182 16.06 -10.53 -34.46
N SER A 183 15.52 -9.62 -33.64
CA SER A 183 14.15 -9.13 -33.75
C SER A 183 14.05 -7.72 -33.25
N LEU A 184 13.29 -6.90 -33.96
CA LEU A 184 13.06 -5.49 -33.63
C LEU A 184 11.58 -5.18 -33.89
N LYS A 185 10.85 -4.78 -32.83
CA LYS A 185 9.45 -4.38 -32.91
C LYS A 185 9.27 -3.03 -32.24
N GLY A 186 8.58 -2.12 -32.91
CA GLY A 186 8.27 -0.79 -32.40
C GLY A 186 7.99 0.19 -33.51
N ASP A 187 7.50 1.37 -33.16
CA ASP A 187 7.28 2.46 -34.13
C ASP A 187 8.63 3.11 -34.55
N ALA A 188 8.72 3.63 -35.76
CA ALA A 188 9.93 4.31 -36.26
C ALA A 188 10.35 5.46 -35.33
N GLY A 189 11.64 5.60 -35.06
CA GLY A 189 12.21 6.58 -34.14
C GLY A 189 12.17 6.17 -32.67
N LYS A 190 11.61 5.00 -32.33
CA LYS A 190 11.70 4.46 -30.96
C LYS A 190 13.14 4.14 -30.61
N ARG A 191 13.52 4.47 -29.38
CA ARG A 191 14.88 4.28 -28.87
C ARG A 191 14.91 3.23 -27.78
N PHE A 192 15.99 2.44 -27.79
CA PHE A 192 16.33 1.48 -26.76
C PHE A 192 17.71 1.82 -26.20
N THR A 193 17.83 1.85 -24.88
CA THR A 193 19.14 1.91 -24.24
C THR A 193 19.64 0.49 -24.05
N ILE A 194 20.83 0.21 -24.53
CA ILE A 194 21.57 -1.03 -24.34
C ILE A 194 22.70 -0.72 -23.37
N GLU A 195 22.70 -1.36 -22.21
CA GLU A 195 23.70 -1.17 -21.17
C GLU A 195 24.41 -2.49 -20.89
N LYS A 196 25.74 -2.47 -20.93
CA LYS A 196 26.55 -3.63 -20.50
C LYS A 196 26.77 -3.52 -19.01
N LEU A 197 26.11 -4.38 -18.25
CA LEU A 197 26.20 -4.41 -16.80
C LEU A 197 27.33 -5.33 -16.35
N ASP A 198 27.95 -4.96 -15.24
CA ASP A 198 28.88 -5.84 -14.54
C ASP A 198 28.15 -7.14 -14.12
N GLU A 199 28.73 -8.26 -14.54
CA GLU A 199 28.21 -9.59 -14.26
C GLU A 199 27.99 -9.84 -12.77
N LEU A 200 28.91 -9.35 -11.94
CA LEU A 200 28.83 -9.50 -10.49
C LEU A 200 27.61 -8.77 -9.88
N LYS A 201 27.23 -7.61 -10.48
CA LYS A 201 26.00 -6.91 -10.07
C LYS A 201 24.76 -7.73 -10.38
N ILE A 202 24.69 -8.31 -11.58
CA ILE A 202 23.55 -9.13 -12.01
C ILE A 202 23.41 -10.36 -11.14
N VAL A 203 24.52 -11.07 -10.91
CA VAL A 203 24.57 -12.25 -10.03
C VAL A 203 24.11 -11.89 -8.64
N THR A 204 24.53 -10.74 -8.10
CA THR A 204 24.11 -10.27 -6.77
C THR A 204 22.62 -9.94 -6.73
N GLU A 205 22.08 -9.35 -7.78
CA GLU A 205 20.63 -9.09 -7.88
C GLU A 205 19.82 -10.36 -8.00
N LEU A 206 20.26 -11.31 -8.83
CA LEU A 206 19.62 -12.61 -8.95
C LEU A 206 19.64 -13.36 -7.62
N GLN A 207 20.76 -13.32 -6.91
CA GLN A 207 20.90 -13.94 -5.58
C GLN A 207 19.88 -13.40 -4.56
N LYS A 208 19.57 -12.10 -4.63
CA LYS A 208 18.56 -11.46 -3.76
C LYS A 208 17.12 -11.79 -4.19
N LYS A 209 16.86 -11.89 -5.52
CA LYS A 209 15.52 -12.12 -6.07
C LYS A 209 15.13 -13.60 -6.08
N LEU A 210 16.13 -14.50 -6.10
CA LEU A 210 15.91 -15.95 -6.12
C LEU A 210 15.59 -16.47 -4.71
N ALA A 211 14.38 -16.93 -4.50
CA ALA A 211 14.00 -17.68 -3.32
C ALA A 211 14.23 -19.18 -3.58
N VAL A 212 14.94 -19.85 -2.67
CA VAL A 212 15.21 -21.28 -2.74
C VAL A 212 14.94 -21.86 -1.37
N GLU A 213 14.00 -22.79 -1.30
CA GLU A 213 13.50 -23.39 -0.05
C GLU A 213 13.25 -24.88 -0.21
N GLU A 214 13.40 -25.65 0.86
CA GLU A 214 13.04 -27.07 0.88
C GLU A 214 11.53 -27.21 1.10
N LEU A 215 10.85 -27.99 0.23
CA LEU A 215 9.43 -28.31 0.33
C LEU A 215 9.22 -29.45 1.34
N GLY A 216 8.90 -29.08 2.58
CA GLY A 216 8.78 -30.03 3.70
C GLY A 216 10.11 -30.26 4.40
N LYS A 217 10.09 -31.01 5.50
CA LYS A 217 11.32 -31.33 6.24
C LYS A 217 11.92 -32.63 5.75
N LEU A 218 13.19 -32.61 5.41
CA LEU A 218 13.97 -33.82 5.02
C LEU A 218 13.41 -34.55 3.77
N THR A 219 12.74 -33.83 2.90
CA THR A 219 12.19 -34.42 1.66
C THR A 219 13.23 -34.48 0.53
N GLY A 220 14.29 -33.67 0.63
CA GLY A 220 15.24 -33.44 -0.46
C GLY A 220 14.64 -32.74 -1.69
N VAL A 221 13.39 -32.24 -1.58
CA VAL A 221 12.74 -31.50 -2.66
C VAL A 221 12.97 -30.01 -2.45
N ILE A 222 13.66 -29.39 -3.38
CA ILE A 222 14.01 -27.96 -3.35
C ILE A 222 13.16 -27.22 -4.35
N SER A 223 12.44 -26.22 -3.88
CA SER A 223 11.67 -25.28 -4.71
C SER A 223 12.49 -24.03 -4.98
N LEU A 224 12.54 -23.64 -6.24
CA LEU A 224 13.13 -22.40 -6.70
C LEU A 224 12.02 -21.47 -7.17
N THR A 225 12.03 -20.23 -6.72
CA THR A 225 11.03 -19.23 -7.07
C THR A 225 11.70 -17.94 -7.50
N LEU A 226 11.26 -17.36 -8.62
CA LEU A 226 11.75 -16.08 -9.13
C LEU A 226 10.56 -15.20 -9.51
N ASN A 227 10.58 -13.93 -9.04
CA ASN A 227 9.54 -12.95 -9.31
C ASN A 227 10.04 -11.88 -10.30
N GLY A 228 9.16 -11.46 -11.22
CA GLY A 228 9.48 -10.40 -12.18
C GLY A 228 8.28 -9.98 -13.03
N GLU A 229 8.48 -8.95 -13.83
CA GLU A 229 7.42 -8.36 -14.66
C GLU A 229 7.14 -9.16 -15.93
N ASP A 230 8.16 -9.82 -16.50
CA ASP A 230 8.09 -10.60 -17.73
C ASP A 230 8.08 -12.10 -17.41
N LYS A 231 7.00 -12.79 -17.82
CA LYS A 231 6.80 -14.22 -17.58
C LYS A 231 7.86 -15.09 -18.24
N ASP A 232 8.17 -14.78 -19.49
CA ASP A 232 9.08 -15.59 -20.28
C ASP A 232 10.52 -15.40 -19.82
N TYR A 233 10.88 -14.16 -19.47
CA TYR A 233 12.18 -13.83 -18.90
C TYR A 233 12.42 -14.60 -17.59
N ILE A 234 11.53 -14.50 -16.60
CA ILE A 234 11.73 -15.18 -15.31
C ILE A 234 11.73 -16.70 -15.43
N ALA A 235 10.90 -17.27 -16.33
CA ALA A 235 10.89 -18.69 -16.59
C ALA A 235 12.19 -19.17 -17.24
N ASN A 236 12.72 -18.41 -18.21
CA ASN A 236 13.98 -18.74 -18.88
C ASN A 236 15.17 -18.62 -17.92
N VAL A 237 15.24 -17.55 -17.13
CA VAL A 237 16.29 -17.37 -16.09
C VAL A 237 16.25 -18.53 -15.09
N LEU A 238 15.08 -18.87 -14.59
CA LEU A 238 14.93 -19.96 -13.63
C LEU A 238 15.30 -21.32 -14.24
N ARG A 239 14.98 -21.54 -15.53
CA ARG A 239 15.40 -22.72 -16.29
C ARG A 239 16.92 -22.77 -16.40
N ALA A 240 17.57 -21.68 -16.81
CA ALA A 240 19.02 -21.62 -16.93
C ALA A 240 19.72 -21.87 -15.59
N ILE A 241 19.22 -21.31 -14.50
CA ILE A 241 19.72 -21.59 -13.15
C ILE A 241 19.62 -23.09 -12.81
N THR A 242 18.46 -23.69 -13.09
CA THR A 242 18.22 -25.12 -12.81
C THR A 242 19.15 -26.01 -13.66
N GLU A 243 19.31 -25.69 -14.93
CA GLU A 243 20.21 -26.43 -15.83
C GLU A 243 21.67 -26.24 -15.45
N SER A 244 22.11 -25.02 -15.12
CA SER A 244 23.45 -24.72 -14.60
C SER A 244 23.75 -25.50 -13.32
N TYR A 245 22.77 -25.58 -12.40
CA TYR A 245 22.91 -26.39 -11.19
C TYR A 245 23.09 -27.87 -11.50
N ILE A 246 22.27 -28.43 -12.42
CA ILE A 246 22.38 -29.86 -12.82
C ILE A 246 23.73 -30.11 -13.47
N ARG A 247 24.18 -29.28 -14.40
CA ARG A 247 25.51 -29.40 -15.03
C ARG A 247 26.61 -29.40 -14.00
N HIS A 248 26.56 -28.44 -13.05
CA HIS A 248 27.57 -28.33 -12.00
C HIS A 248 27.55 -29.52 -11.04
N SER A 249 26.36 -29.99 -10.62
CA SER A 249 26.21 -31.16 -9.76
C SER A 249 26.72 -32.43 -10.45
N THR A 250 26.38 -32.64 -11.73
CA THR A 250 26.87 -33.77 -12.53
C THR A 250 28.39 -33.72 -12.69
N ALA A 251 28.95 -32.56 -13.03
CA ALA A 251 30.40 -32.37 -13.16
C ALA A 251 31.15 -32.65 -11.82
N ARG A 252 30.60 -32.18 -10.71
CA ARG A 252 31.13 -32.43 -9.36
C ARG A 252 31.14 -33.94 -9.05
N ASN A 253 30.00 -34.62 -9.28
CA ASN A 253 29.89 -36.05 -9.04
C ASN A 253 30.84 -36.86 -9.94
N SER A 254 30.98 -36.50 -11.23
CA SER A 254 31.92 -37.09 -12.14
C SER A 254 33.36 -36.93 -11.67
N ALA A 255 33.77 -35.73 -11.25
CA ALA A 255 35.11 -35.49 -10.74
C ALA A 255 35.40 -36.24 -9.42
N GLU A 256 34.41 -36.36 -8.52
CA GLU A 256 34.53 -37.16 -7.32
C GLU A 256 34.69 -38.65 -7.66
N ALA A 257 33.88 -39.16 -8.61
CA ALA A 257 33.97 -40.53 -9.08
C ALA A 257 35.34 -40.82 -9.72
N GLU A 258 35.86 -39.93 -10.52
CA GLU A 258 37.19 -40.10 -11.17
C GLU A 258 38.33 -40.23 -10.15
N LYS A 259 38.30 -39.42 -9.07
CA LYS A 259 39.30 -39.53 -8.02
C LYS A 259 39.19 -40.85 -7.27
N SER A 260 37.97 -41.30 -6.95
CA SER A 260 37.75 -42.60 -6.31
C SER A 260 38.16 -43.76 -7.23
N LEU A 261 37.83 -43.67 -8.51
CA LEU A 261 38.27 -44.62 -9.53
C LEU A 261 39.79 -44.74 -9.59
N SER A 262 40.51 -43.64 -9.65
CA SER A 262 41.98 -43.64 -9.68
C SER A 262 42.57 -44.37 -8.48
N PHE A 263 42.02 -44.12 -7.29
CA PHE A 263 42.44 -44.83 -6.06
C PHE A 263 42.18 -46.32 -6.15
N LEU A 264 40.98 -46.75 -6.54
CA LEU A 264 40.61 -48.17 -6.61
C LEU A 264 41.37 -48.91 -7.69
N LYS A 265 41.53 -48.31 -8.90
CA LYS A 265 42.31 -48.88 -9.98
C LYS A 265 43.77 -49.09 -9.62
N ASN A 266 44.38 -48.22 -8.83
CA ASN A 266 45.72 -48.36 -8.31
C ASN A 266 45.85 -49.49 -7.27
N ARG A 267 44.75 -49.77 -6.53
CA ARG A 267 44.68 -50.83 -5.53
C ARG A 267 44.41 -52.24 -6.12
N LEU A 268 43.69 -52.29 -7.23
CA LEU A 268 43.25 -53.55 -7.85
C LEU A 268 44.39 -54.51 -8.17
N PRO A 269 45.55 -54.12 -8.74
CA PRO A 269 46.67 -55.01 -9.00
C PRO A 269 47.23 -55.67 -7.75
N GLU A 270 47.34 -54.92 -6.64
CA GLU A 270 47.83 -55.45 -5.34
C GLU A 270 46.88 -56.53 -4.80
N VAL A 271 45.57 -56.30 -4.86
CA VAL A 271 44.58 -57.24 -4.40
C VAL A 271 44.57 -58.48 -5.30
N ARG A 272 44.71 -58.32 -6.62
CA ARG A 272 44.86 -59.46 -7.55
C ARG A 272 46.09 -60.29 -7.24
N GLU A 273 47.23 -59.66 -6.97
CA GLU A 273 48.45 -60.39 -6.64
C GLU A 273 48.29 -61.18 -5.33
N ARG A 274 47.62 -60.62 -4.33
CA ARG A 274 47.30 -61.32 -3.09
C ARG A 274 46.40 -62.51 -3.32
N LEU A 275 45.32 -62.36 -4.13
CA LEU A 275 44.40 -63.42 -4.50
C LEU A 275 45.15 -64.60 -5.15
N VAL A 276 46.04 -64.33 -6.12
CA VAL A 276 46.82 -65.37 -6.80
C VAL A 276 47.78 -66.05 -5.81
N LYS A 277 48.38 -65.31 -4.87
CA LYS A 277 49.23 -65.89 -3.83
C LYS A 277 48.47 -66.77 -2.85
N SER A 278 47.31 -66.34 -2.36
CA SER A 278 46.50 -67.11 -1.43
C SER A 278 45.91 -68.37 -2.11
N GLU A 279 45.49 -68.24 -3.37
CA GLU A 279 45.01 -69.37 -4.19
C GLU A 279 46.11 -70.44 -4.36
N ASN A 280 47.31 -70.03 -4.75
CA ASN A 280 48.45 -70.96 -4.93
C ASN A 280 48.86 -71.63 -3.60
N ALA A 281 48.91 -70.88 -2.50
CA ALA A 281 49.23 -71.41 -1.18
C ALA A 281 48.20 -72.48 -0.71
N LEU A 282 46.89 -72.17 -0.90
CA LEU A 282 45.82 -73.13 -0.57
C LEU A 282 45.90 -74.39 -1.43
N ASN A 283 46.13 -74.25 -2.72
CA ASN A 283 46.24 -75.39 -3.65
C ASN A 283 47.47 -76.24 -3.35
N GLU A 284 48.63 -75.65 -3.09
CA GLU A 284 49.86 -76.37 -2.71
C GLU A 284 49.66 -77.16 -1.39
N TYR A 285 49.01 -76.53 -0.38
CA TYR A 285 48.72 -77.22 0.89
C TYR A 285 47.75 -78.36 0.73
N ARG A 286 46.67 -78.22 -0.08
CA ARG A 286 45.69 -79.25 -0.40
C ARG A 286 46.34 -80.45 -1.11
N GLN A 287 47.29 -80.24 -2.02
CA GLN A 287 48.04 -81.24 -2.69
C GLN A 287 48.97 -82.08 -1.75
N LYS A 288 49.58 -81.42 -0.76
CA LYS A 288 50.49 -82.00 0.25
C LYS A 288 49.74 -82.84 1.29
N THR A 289 48.51 -82.47 1.66
CA THR A 289 47.86 -82.99 2.88
C THR A 289 46.73 -84.00 2.60
N SER A 290 46.48 -84.35 1.35
CA SER A 290 45.43 -85.30 0.93
C SER A 290 44.08 -85.08 1.63
N SER A 291 43.42 -83.97 1.35
CA SER A 291 42.03 -83.66 1.71
C SER A 291 41.76 -83.67 3.26
N VAL A 292 41.93 -82.56 3.94
CA VAL A 292 41.43 -82.39 5.31
C VAL A 292 39.99 -81.88 5.27
N ASP A 293 39.06 -82.63 5.86
CA ASP A 293 37.70 -82.18 6.08
C ASP A 293 37.61 -81.25 7.21
N LEU A 294 37.00 -80.06 7.02
CA LEU A 294 36.83 -79.03 8.04
C LEU A 294 35.69 -79.43 8.97
N GLY A 295 35.95 -79.56 10.28
CA GLY A 295 34.91 -79.73 11.28
C GLY A 295 33.93 -78.53 11.29
N LEU A 296 32.72 -78.70 11.84
CA LEU A 296 31.71 -77.66 11.92
C LEU A 296 32.19 -76.39 12.60
N GLU A 297 33.01 -76.51 13.67
CA GLU A 297 33.55 -75.38 14.41
C GLU A 297 34.56 -74.56 13.57
N ALA A 298 35.46 -75.26 12.87
CA ALA A 298 36.42 -74.64 11.96
C ALA A 298 35.73 -73.91 10.80
N LYS A 299 34.63 -74.49 10.28
CA LYS A 299 33.81 -73.87 9.22
C LYS A 299 33.09 -72.61 9.71
N SER A 300 32.53 -72.64 10.92
CA SER A 300 31.86 -71.47 11.52
C SER A 300 32.86 -70.33 11.77
N ILE A 301 34.07 -70.63 12.28
CA ILE A 301 35.12 -69.60 12.46
C ILE A 301 35.53 -69.02 11.10
N LEU A 302 35.68 -69.86 10.06
CA LEU A 302 36.02 -69.43 8.72
C LEU A 302 34.97 -68.47 8.17
N GLU A 303 33.68 -68.85 8.15
CA GLU A 303 32.57 -68.04 7.63
C GLU A 303 32.54 -66.68 8.36
N THR A 304 32.67 -66.67 9.71
CA THR A 304 32.64 -65.44 10.46
C THR A 304 33.89 -64.56 10.19
N MET A 305 35.07 -65.14 9.98
CA MET A 305 36.26 -64.39 9.64
C MET A 305 36.23 -63.79 8.24
N VAL A 306 35.68 -64.51 7.25
CA VAL A 306 35.50 -64.01 5.88
C VAL A 306 34.55 -62.82 5.92
N GLN A 307 33.40 -62.95 6.58
CA GLN A 307 32.42 -61.86 6.70
C GLN A 307 33.03 -60.60 7.35
N LEU A 308 33.84 -60.80 8.39
CA LEU A 308 34.51 -59.71 9.09
C LEU A 308 35.57 -59.01 8.22
N GLU A 309 36.27 -59.76 7.37
CA GLU A 309 37.21 -59.21 6.39
C GLU A 309 36.51 -58.41 5.30
N GLU A 310 35.36 -58.91 4.84
CA GLU A 310 34.48 -58.23 3.91
C GLU A 310 34.03 -56.86 4.48
N ASP A 311 33.54 -56.85 5.72
CA ASP A 311 33.12 -55.64 6.41
C ASP A 311 34.25 -54.61 6.56
N LEU A 312 35.46 -55.07 6.92
CA LEU A 312 36.65 -54.23 7.00
C LEU A 312 37.04 -53.62 5.65
N ASN A 313 36.90 -54.39 4.59
CA ASN A 313 37.18 -53.93 3.24
C ASN A 313 36.13 -52.94 2.76
N ALA A 314 34.84 -53.15 3.05
CA ALA A 314 33.78 -52.20 2.80
C ALA A 314 34.00 -50.85 3.49
N LEU A 315 34.49 -50.88 4.74
CA LEU A 315 34.93 -49.66 5.45
C LEU A 315 36.13 -48.97 4.79
N THR A 316 37.04 -49.72 4.20
CA THR A 316 38.22 -49.15 3.50
C THR A 316 37.79 -48.43 2.22
N ILE A 317 36.81 -48.99 1.49
CA ILE A 317 36.20 -48.33 0.33
C ILE A 317 35.48 -47.05 0.72
N LYS A 318 34.71 -47.07 1.84
CA LYS A 318 34.07 -45.88 2.39
C LYS A 318 35.09 -44.82 2.87
N GLU A 319 36.19 -45.24 3.44
CA GLU A 319 37.27 -44.32 3.86
C GLU A 319 37.82 -43.59 2.63
N SER A 320 37.96 -44.23 1.49
CA SER A 320 38.40 -43.59 0.26
C SER A 320 37.45 -42.46 -0.16
N ASP A 321 36.14 -42.66 -0.03
CA ASP A 321 35.09 -41.68 -0.40
C ASP A 321 35.06 -40.52 0.61
N ILE A 322 35.08 -40.84 1.91
CA ILE A 322 35.00 -39.85 2.99
C ILE A 322 36.27 -39.01 3.07
N SER A 323 37.47 -39.62 2.89
CA SER A 323 38.77 -38.92 2.95
C SER A 323 38.92 -37.81 1.90
N GLN A 324 38.15 -37.87 0.82
CA GLN A 324 38.15 -36.84 -0.25
C GLN A 324 37.27 -35.63 0.10
N ARG A 325 36.27 -35.81 0.97
CA ARG A 325 35.31 -34.79 1.37
C ARG A 325 35.59 -34.18 2.70
N PHE A 326 36.13 -34.95 3.66
CA PHE A 326 36.30 -34.55 5.06
C PHE A 326 37.70 -34.73 5.54
N LYS A 327 38.16 -33.80 6.39
CA LYS A 327 39.42 -33.95 7.10
C LYS A 327 39.30 -35.03 8.18
N LYS A 328 40.42 -35.62 8.60
CA LYS A 328 40.48 -36.70 9.63
C LYS A 328 39.87 -36.33 10.99
N SER A 329 39.74 -35.03 11.28
CA SER A 329 39.10 -34.52 12.49
C SER A 329 37.56 -34.38 12.42
N HIS A 330 36.98 -34.66 11.28
CA HIS A 330 35.51 -34.55 11.09
C HIS A 330 34.79 -35.67 11.84
N PRO A 331 33.64 -35.42 12.51
CA PRO A 331 32.89 -36.43 13.27
C PRO A 331 32.57 -37.70 12.47
N THR A 332 32.16 -37.57 11.21
CA THR A 332 31.88 -38.70 10.32
C THR A 332 33.12 -39.55 10.04
N TYR A 333 34.32 -38.94 9.85
CA TYR A 333 35.57 -39.66 9.67
C TYR A 333 35.99 -40.38 10.96
N MET A 334 35.84 -39.71 12.11
CA MET A 334 36.12 -40.28 13.42
C MET A 334 35.22 -41.48 13.74
N ALA A 335 33.91 -41.41 13.40
CA ALA A 335 32.98 -42.52 13.59
C ALA A 335 33.38 -43.76 12.75
N LEU A 336 33.81 -43.55 11.51
CA LEU A 336 34.30 -44.63 10.64
C LEU A 336 35.56 -45.29 11.21
N LEU A 337 36.52 -44.50 11.71
CA LEU A 337 37.73 -45.04 12.37
C LEU A 337 37.39 -45.85 13.64
N GLN A 338 36.41 -45.38 14.41
CA GLN A 338 35.97 -46.11 15.62
C GLN A 338 35.32 -47.45 15.25
N GLN A 339 34.48 -47.48 14.22
CA GLN A 339 33.87 -48.70 13.71
C GLN A 339 34.90 -49.72 13.20
N ARG A 340 35.89 -49.23 12.42
CA ARG A 340 37.02 -50.03 11.96
C ARG A 340 37.79 -50.64 13.15
N LYS A 341 38.00 -49.86 14.23
CA LYS A 341 38.68 -50.36 15.42
C LYS A 341 37.92 -51.49 16.13
N VAL A 342 36.60 -51.42 16.18
CA VAL A 342 35.72 -52.47 16.74
C VAL A 342 35.87 -53.74 15.96
N LEU A 343 35.75 -53.72 14.63
CA LEU A 343 35.88 -54.88 13.76
C LEU A 343 37.31 -55.48 13.83
N GLN A 344 38.34 -54.64 13.90
CA GLN A 344 39.70 -55.09 14.09
C GLN A 344 39.91 -55.85 15.43
N LYS A 345 39.24 -55.39 16.50
CA LYS A 345 39.27 -56.08 17.80
C LYS A 345 38.57 -57.44 17.72
N GLU A 346 37.45 -57.52 17.04
CA GLU A 346 36.73 -58.77 16.83
C GLU A 346 37.53 -59.76 15.97
N LYS A 347 38.22 -59.29 14.92
CA LYS A 347 39.15 -60.09 14.12
C LYS A 347 40.27 -60.65 15.00
N ALA A 348 40.82 -59.86 15.93
CA ALA A 348 41.86 -60.35 16.86
C ALA A 348 41.30 -61.38 17.84
N ARG A 349 40.01 -61.32 18.25
CA ARG A 349 39.36 -62.31 19.10
C ARG A 349 39.24 -63.66 18.37
N LEU A 350 38.68 -63.64 17.15
CA LEU A 350 38.50 -64.85 16.30
C LEU A 350 39.85 -65.48 15.92
N ALA A 351 40.90 -64.68 15.72
CA ALA A 351 42.25 -65.19 15.48
C ALA A 351 42.77 -66.02 16.67
N LYS A 352 42.49 -65.62 17.92
CA LYS A 352 42.81 -66.43 19.10
C LYS A 352 42.02 -67.72 19.22
N GLU A 353 40.72 -67.67 18.81
CA GLU A 353 39.83 -68.81 18.81
C GLU A 353 40.30 -69.84 17.76
N MET A 354 40.76 -69.40 16.60
CA MET A 354 41.41 -70.24 15.60
C MET A 354 42.70 -70.93 16.10
N GLU A 355 43.46 -70.30 17.02
CA GLU A 355 44.65 -70.91 17.60
C GLU A 355 44.36 -72.15 18.44
N SER A 356 43.14 -72.38 18.90
CA SER A 356 42.69 -73.58 19.61
C SER A 356 42.44 -74.81 18.75
N LEU A 357 42.37 -74.65 17.41
CA LEU A 357 42.15 -75.75 16.47
C LEU A 357 43.39 -76.67 16.31
N PRO A 358 43.20 -77.96 15.88
CA PRO A 358 44.31 -78.83 15.48
C PRO A 358 45.18 -78.21 14.38
N GLU A 359 46.47 -78.38 14.38
CA GLU A 359 47.44 -77.73 13.48
C GLU A 359 47.10 -77.90 12.00
N THR A 360 46.63 -79.11 11.57
CA THR A 360 46.25 -79.38 10.21
C THR A 360 44.99 -78.65 9.80
N GLN A 361 43.97 -78.50 10.67
CA GLN A 361 42.74 -77.77 10.41
C GLN A 361 42.96 -76.28 10.43
N LYS A 362 43.77 -75.79 11.37
CA LYS A 362 44.17 -74.42 11.53
C LYS A 362 44.77 -73.86 10.24
N GLU A 363 45.72 -74.57 9.64
CA GLU A 363 46.37 -74.11 8.40
C GLU A 363 45.46 -74.11 7.21
N VAL A 364 44.56 -75.13 7.06
CA VAL A 364 43.53 -75.15 6.01
C VAL A 364 42.53 -74.02 6.19
N VAL A 365 42.04 -73.76 7.43
CA VAL A 365 41.14 -72.64 7.73
C VAL A 365 41.82 -71.33 7.40
N ARG A 366 43.05 -71.11 7.78
CA ARG A 366 43.82 -69.93 7.47
C ARG A 366 43.94 -69.68 5.96
N LEU A 367 44.39 -70.68 5.22
CA LEU A 367 44.60 -70.53 3.78
C LEU A 367 43.29 -70.38 3.02
N THR A 368 42.22 -71.11 3.44
CA THR A 368 40.89 -70.96 2.82
C THR A 368 40.32 -69.57 3.12
N ARG A 369 40.41 -69.10 4.34
CA ARG A 369 40.01 -67.74 4.72
C ARG A 369 40.76 -66.71 3.86
N ASP A 370 42.07 -66.80 3.77
CA ASP A 370 42.88 -65.82 3.03
C ASP A 370 42.48 -65.81 1.55
N PHE A 371 42.20 -66.98 0.94
CA PHE A 371 41.72 -67.11 -0.44
C PHE A 371 40.31 -66.54 -0.60
N GLU A 372 39.32 -66.97 0.22
CA GLU A 372 37.91 -66.52 0.10
C GLU A 372 37.81 -65.04 0.35
N SER A 373 38.52 -64.49 1.37
CA SER A 373 38.58 -63.09 1.64
C SER A 373 39.18 -62.28 0.48
N ASP A 374 40.34 -62.70 -0.05
CA ASP A 374 40.97 -62.01 -1.18
C ASP A 374 40.11 -62.06 -2.44
N GLN A 375 39.38 -63.20 -2.67
CA GLN A 375 38.44 -63.34 -3.78
C GLN A 375 37.27 -62.37 -3.65
N GLU A 376 36.64 -62.30 -2.49
CA GLU A 376 35.52 -61.41 -2.23
C GLU A 376 35.93 -59.93 -2.37
N ILE A 377 37.08 -59.56 -1.78
CA ILE A 377 37.64 -58.22 -1.93
C ILE A 377 37.88 -57.85 -3.39
N TYR A 378 38.42 -58.79 -4.19
CA TYR A 378 38.65 -58.54 -5.61
C TYR A 378 37.32 -58.31 -6.39
N VAL A 379 36.29 -59.12 -6.15
CA VAL A 379 34.98 -58.96 -6.78
C VAL A 379 34.30 -57.66 -6.38
N GLN A 380 34.31 -57.35 -5.10
CA GLN A 380 33.73 -56.09 -4.62
C GLN A 380 34.45 -54.84 -5.19
N LEU A 381 35.79 -54.89 -5.24
CA LEU A 381 36.56 -53.83 -5.87
C LEU A 381 36.23 -53.62 -7.32
N GLN A 382 36.07 -54.73 -8.08
CA GLN A 382 35.75 -54.72 -9.48
C GLN A 382 34.35 -54.18 -9.73
N ASN A 383 33.35 -54.61 -8.93
CA ASN A 383 31.99 -54.09 -9.00
C ASN A 383 31.95 -52.60 -8.70
N LYS A 384 32.71 -52.11 -7.68
CA LYS A 384 32.76 -50.68 -7.33
C LYS A 384 33.45 -49.86 -8.40
N ILE A 385 34.47 -50.38 -9.06
CA ILE A 385 35.10 -49.72 -10.20
C ILE A 385 34.11 -49.56 -11.35
N GLN A 386 33.32 -50.58 -11.66
CA GLN A 386 32.28 -50.49 -12.71
C GLN A 386 31.19 -49.47 -12.37
N GLU A 387 30.70 -49.46 -11.12
CA GLU A 387 29.72 -48.47 -10.66
C GLU A 387 30.25 -47.02 -10.81
N LEU A 388 31.48 -46.80 -10.37
CA LEU A 388 32.11 -45.47 -10.45
C LEU A 388 32.44 -45.06 -11.89
N ASP A 389 32.77 -46.01 -12.80
CA ASP A 389 32.94 -45.72 -14.23
C ASP A 389 31.65 -45.18 -14.87
N VAL A 390 30.48 -45.73 -14.51
CA VAL A 390 29.17 -45.24 -14.95
C VAL A 390 28.89 -43.85 -14.44
N ILE A 391 29.17 -43.57 -13.15
CA ILE A 391 29.00 -42.24 -12.54
C ILE A 391 29.93 -41.21 -13.21
N ARG A 392 31.21 -41.59 -13.43
CA ARG A 392 32.19 -40.73 -14.11
C ARG A 392 31.75 -40.36 -15.52
N ALA A 393 31.14 -41.26 -16.25
CA ALA A 393 30.60 -41.03 -17.58
C ALA A 393 29.40 -40.06 -17.60
N GLY A 394 28.97 -39.55 -16.41
CA GLY A 394 27.85 -38.61 -16.30
C GLY A 394 26.46 -39.25 -16.55
N ALA A 395 26.40 -40.56 -16.58
CA ALA A 395 25.14 -41.31 -16.86
C ALA A 395 24.15 -41.25 -15.69
N VAL A 396 24.62 -40.94 -14.46
CA VAL A 396 23.79 -40.93 -13.25
C VAL A 396 23.93 -39.56 -12.55
N SER A 397 22.87 -38.80 -12.55
CA SER A 397 22.76 -37.58 -11.72
C SER A 397 21.94 -37.90 -10.46
N ASN A 398 22.39 -37.42 -9.31
CA ASN A 398 21.61 -37.48 -8.07
C ASN A 398 20.59 -36.35 -7.96
N VAL A 399 20.47 -35.50 -8.98
CA VAL A 399 19.51 -34.40 -9.06
C VAL A 399 18.54 -34.67 -10.17
N ARG A 400 17.26 -34.64 -9.84
CA ARG A 400 16.15 -34.82 -10.78
C ARG A 400 15.28 -33.59 -10.82
N ILE A 401 14.91 -33.12 -12.01
CA ILE A 401 13.89 -32.09 -12.17
C ILE A 401 12.53 -32.73 -11.93
N LEU A 402 11.79 -32.27 -10.92
CA LEU A 402 10.40 -32.62 -10.68
C LEU A 402 9.48 -31.75 -11.54
N ASP A 403 9.62 -30.44 -11.41
CA ASP A 403 8.87 -29.48 -12.21
C ASP A 403 9.81 -28.55 -12.96
N LYS A 404 9.60 -28.47 -14.27
CA LYS A 404 10.32 -27.52 -15.14
C LYS A 404 9.90 -26.10 -14.81
N ALA A 405 10.84 -25.17 -14.94
CA ALA A 405 10.58 -23.74 -14.72
C ALA A 405 9.41 -23.25 -15.58
N ARG A 406 8.36 -22.77 -14.92
CA ARG A 406 7.18 -22.19 -15.56
C ARG A 406 6.72 -20.95 -14.77
N ALA A 407 6.34 -19.91 -15.50
CA ALA A 407 5.67 -18.76 -14.91
C ALA A 407 4.19 -19.05 -14.68
N MET A 408 3.68 -18.61 -13.53
CA MET A 408 2.25 -18.69 -13.24
C MET A 408 1.46 -17.74 -14.15
N PRO A 409 0.25 -18.13 -14.61
CA PRO A 409 -0.57 -17.30 -15.50
C PRO A 409 -1.03 -16.02 -14.83
N ASP A 410 -1.34 -16.05 -13.53
CA ASP A 410 -1.87 -14.94 -12.77
C ASP A 410 -0.78 -14.13 -12.07
N PRO A 411 -0.85 -12.79 -12.07
CA PRO A 411 0.10 -11.95 -11.37
C PRO A 411 -0.11 -12.03 -9.85
N ILE A 412 0.98 -12.10 -9.10
CA ILE A 412 0.97 -12.09 -7.63
C ILE A 412 0.80 -10.68 -7.05
N ALA A 413 1.18 -9.64 -7.81
CA ALA A 413 1.06 -8.23 -7.44
C ALA A 413 0.85 -7.34 -8.68
N PRO A 414 0.19 -6.16 -8.52
CA PRO A 414 -0.54 -5.73 -7.34
C PRO A 414 -1.84 -6.52 -7.14
N ARG A 415 -2.20 -6.80 -5.90
CA ARG A 415 -3.50 -7.41 -5.57
C ARG A 415 -4.59 -6.34 -5.71
N LYS A 416 -5.19 -6.25 -6.90
CA LYS A 416 -6.11 -5.16 -7.30
C LYS A 416 -7.21 -4.91 -6.29
N LEU A 417 -7.88 -5.97 -5.80
CA LEU A 417 -8.93 -5.87 -4.77
C LEU A 417 -8.42 -5.25 -3.46
N LEU A 418 -7.23 -5.63 -3.04
CA LEU A 418 -6.62 -5.15 -1.81
C LEU A 418 -6.22 -3.67 -1.93
N VAL A 419 -5.67 -3.27 -3.08
CA VAL A 419 -5.35 -1.86 -3.38
C VAL A 419 -6.60 -0.99 -3.34
N LEU A 420 -7.71 -1.43 -3.96
CA LEU A 420 -8.97 -0.70 -3.96
C LEU A 420 -9.58 -0.62 -2.55
N ALA A 421 -9.52 -1.70 -1.77
CA ALA A 421 -9.99 -1.69 -0.39
C ALA A 421 -9.21 -0.68 0.47
N PHE A 422 -7.87 -0.68 0.38
CA PHE A 422 -7.04 0.31 1.07
C PHE A 422 -7.31 1.74 0.60
N ALA A 423 -7.53 1.96 -0.69
CA ALA A 423 -7.85 3.27 -1.23
C ALA A 423 -9.16 3.82 -0.64
N ILE A 424 -10.20 2.97 -0.53
CA ILE A 424 -11.49 3.35 0.07
C ILE A 424 -11.32 3.69 1.56
N ILE A 425 -10.64 2.85 2.31
CA ILE A 425 -10.41 3.05 3.75
C ILE A 425 -9.62 4.35 3.98
N LEU A 426 -8.52 4.52 3.25
CA LEU A 426 -7.67 5.70 3.38
C LEU A 426 -8.41 6.99 2.99
N GLY A 427 -9.18 6.94 1.88
CA GLY A 427 -10.01 8.06 1.44
C GLY A 427 -11.08 8.44 2.46
N GLY A 428 -11.73 7.45 3.09
CA GLY A 428 -12.68 7.66 4.16
C GLY A 428 -12.05 8.26 5.42
N MET A 429 -10.88 7.75 5.82
CA MET A 429 -10.13 8.29 6.97
C MET A 429 -9.69 9.74 6.75
N VAL A 430 -9.11 10.04 5.58
CA VAL A 430 -8.68 11.41 5.24
C VAL A 430 -9.90 12.34 5.17
N GLY A 431 -11.01 11.90 4.56
CA GLY A 431 -12.25 12.66 4.51
C GLY A 431 -12.83 12.95 5.89
N GLY A 432 -12.82 11.94 6.77
CA GLY A 432 -13.22 12.10 8.16
C GLY A 432 -12.33 13.09 8.93
N ALA A 433 -11.03 12.99 8.77
CA ALA A 433 -10.07 13.92 9.38
C ALA A 433 -10.29 15.36 8.92
N ILE A 434 -10.50 15.59 7.61
CA ILE A 434 -10.82 16.92 7.06
C ILE A 434 -12.11 17.48 7.68
N VAL A 435 -13.15 16.65 7.82
CA VAL A 435 -14.42 17.04 8.43
C VAL A 435 -14.23 17.42 9.89
N ILE A 436 -13.51 16.63 10.68
CA ILE A 436 -13.22 16.92 12.08
C ILE A 436 -12.44 18.22 12.23
N VAL A 437 -11.32 18.37 11.49
CA VAL A 437 -10.50 19.59 11.54
C VAL A 437 -11.31 20.82 11.14
N SER A 438 -12.13 20.71 10.08
CA SER A 438 -12.98 21.82 9.66
C SER A 438 -14.09 22.14 10.67
N ALA A 439 -14.57 21.15 11.43
CA ALA A 439 -15.55 21.36 12.50
C ALA A 439 -14.93 22.06 13.71
N LEU A 440 -13.68 21.74 14.05
CA LEU A 440 -12.91 22.39 15.14
C LEU A 440 -12.55 23.85 14.82
N LEU A 441 -12.27 24.13 13.55
CA LEU A 441 -11.93 25.49 13.08
C LEU A 441 -13.13 26.42 12.95
N HIS A 442 -14.36 25.89 12.84
CA HIS A 442 -15.58 26.70 12.74
C HIS A 442 -16.16 26.99 14.14
N LYS A 443 -15.83 28.15 14.68
CA LYS A 443 -16.30 28.66 15.98
C LYS A 443 -17.63 29.43 15.87
N GLY A 444 -18.60 28.95 15.14
CA GLY A 444 -19.94 29.60 15.08
C GLY A 444 -20.94 28.88 15.98
N ILE A 445 -21.92 29.66 16.53
CA ILE A 445 -23.07 29.09 17.29
C ILE A 445 -23.79 28.05 16.43
N LYS A 446 -23.99 26.86 16.97
CA LYS A 446 -24.61 25.74 16.23
C LYS A 446 -25.98 25.35 16.76
N THR A 447 -26.20 25.55 18.03
CA THR A 447 -27.46 25.16 18.72
C THR A 447 -28.00 26.31 19.57
N THR A 448 -29.32 26.28 19.86
CA THR A 448 -29.96 27.20 20.80
C THR A 448 -29.42 27.04 22.20
N ASP A 449 -29.07 25.81 22.58
CA ASP A 449 -28.59 25.47 23.92
C ASP A 449 -27.27 26.21 24.27
N GLU A 450 -26.42 26.49 23.28
CA GLU A 450 -25.18 27.27 23.44
C GLU A 450 -25.47 28.73 23.86
N ILE A 451 -26.63 29.27 23.48
CA ILE A 451 -27.06 30.61 23.84
C ILE A 451 -27.72 30.60 25.23
N ASP A 452 -28.55 29.60 25.51
CA ASP A 452 -29.17 29.43 26.82
C ASP A 452 -28.14 29.17 27.93
N GLU A 453 -27.03 28.47 27.64
CA GLU A 453 -25.92 28.25 28.59
C GLU A 453 -25.23 29.57 29.05
N ILE A 454 -25.23 30.59 28.20
CA ILE A 454 -24.70 31.93 28.58
C ILE A 454 -25.74 32.82 29.26
N GLY A 455 -26.93 32.26 29.58
CA GLY A 455 -27.96 32.94 30.34
C GLY A 455 -28.80 33.93 29.54
N VAL A 456 -28.76 33.90 28.20
CA VAL A 456 -29.53 34.79 27.32
C VAL A 456 -30.77 34.01 26.81
N PRO A 457 -32.02 34.41 27.18
CA PRO A 457 -33.21 33.68 26.79
C PRO A 457 -33.47 33.76 25.28
N VAL A 458 -33.74 32.63 24.66
CA VAL A 458 -34.11 32.54 23.25
C VAL A 458 -35.65 32.57 23.13
N TYR A 459 -36.17 33.64 22.49
CA TYR A 459 -37.62 33.83 22.32
C TYR A 459 -38.18 33.15 21.08
N ALA A 460 -37.46 33.15 19.98
CA ALA A 460 -37.91 32.50 18.77
C ALA A 460 -36.76 31.95 17.93
N THR A 461 -37.05 30.84 17.26
CA THR A 461 -36.20 30.27 16.23
C THR A 461 -36.96 30.29 14.90
N VAL A 462 -36.56 31.17 13.99
CA VAL A 462 -37.23 31.37 12.70
C VAL A 462 -36.52 30.56 11.62
N PRO A 463 -37.18 29.58 10.97
CA PRO A 463 -36.63 28.82 9.87
C PRO A 463 -36.21 29.72 8.71
N TYR A 464 -35.28 29.25 7.89
CA TYR A 464 -34.86 30.01 6.70
C TYR A 464 -35.97 30.08 5.65
N ALA A 465 -36.46 31.28 5.35
CA ALA A 465 -37.60 31.53 4.47
C ALA A 465 -37.17 31.55 2.98
N HIS A 466 -37.10 30.40 2.34
CA HIS A 466 -36.74 30.28 0.91
C HIS A 466 -37.66 31.10 0.01
N LYS A 467 -38.96 31.15 0.31
CA LYS A 467 -39.97 31.90 -0.46
C LYS A 467 -39.73 33.39 -0.39
N GLN A 468 -39.29 33.96 0.73
CA GLN A 468 -38.94 35.39 0.82
C GLN A 468 -37.73 35.73 -0.07
N VAL A 469 -36.73 34.84 -0.16
CA VAL A 469 -35.62 35.06 -1.07
C VAL A 469 -36.03 35.03 -2.52
N ALA A 470 -36.98 34.16 -2.87
CA ALA A 470 -37.58 34.13 -4.20
C ALA A 470 -38.33 35.43 -4.49
N LEU A 471 -39.21 35.91 -3.57
CA LEU A 471 -39.90 37.19 -3.69
C LEU A 471 -38.96 38.38 -3.91
N SER A 472 -37.80 38.40 -3.24
CA SER A 472 -36.82 39.47 -3.41
C SER A 472 -36.05 39.44 -4.73
N ARG A 473 -36.00 38.30 -5.41
CA ARG A 473 -35.29 38.07 -6.69
C ARG A 473 -36.21 38.20 -7.92
N ASP A 474 -37.50 38.02 -7.73
CA ASP A 474 -38.45 37.94 -8.85
C ASP A 474 -38.67 39.30 -9.49
N LYS A 475 -38.61 39.35 -10.85
CA LYS A 475 -38.95 40.56 -11.64
C LYS A 475 -40.43 40.94 -11.48
N ALA A 476 -41.30 40.02 -11.04
CA ALA A 476 -42.66 40.25 -10.64
C ALA A 476 -42.79 41.18 -9.41
N ALA A 477 -41.75 41.23 -8.55
CA ALA A 477 -41.70 42.20 -7.43
C ALA A 477 -41.63 43.65 -7.92
N LYS A 478 -41.09 43.90 -9.13
CA LYS A 478 -41.12 45.24 -9.76
C LYS A 478 -42.54 45.61 -10.22
N LYS A 479 -43.36 44.66 -10.67
CA LYS A 479 -44.73 44.85 -11.08
C LYS A 479 -45.70 44.96 -9.89
N ALA A 480 -45.37 44.35 -8.75
CA ALA A 480 -46.13 44.50 -7.50
C ALA A 480 -46.00 45.89 -6.87
N LYS A 481 -44.96 46.64 -7.22
CA LYS A 481 -44.78 48.04 -6.84
C LYS A 481 -45.86 48.96 -7.45
N GLU A 482 -46.39 48.60 -8.60
CA GLU A 482 -47.53 49.27 -9.27
C GLU A 482 -48.88 48.96 -8.61
N LEU A 483 -48.98 47.84 -7.86
CA LEU A 483 -50.21 47.34 -7.26
C LEU A 483 -50.31 47.55 -5.75
N GLN A 484 -49.39 48.27 -5.12
CA GLN A 484 -49.32 48.54 -3.65
C GLN A 484 -49.41 47.27 -2.79
N VAL A 485 -48.94 46.15 -3.24
CA VAL A 485 -48.99 44.89 -2.50
C VAL A 485 -47.63 44.67 -1.81
N LEU A 486 -47.65 44.46 -0.50
CA LEU A 486 -46.44 44.18 0.33
C LEU A 486 -45.70 42.91 -0.14
N ASN A 487 -44.41 43.02 -0.31
CA ASN A 487 -43.52 41.90 -0.62
C ASN A 487 -43.00 41.18 0.63
N LEU A 488 -43.90 41.02 1.61
CA LEU A 488 -43.64 40.36 2.87
C LEU A 488 -44.11 38.89 2.83
N LEU A 489 -43.31 38.01 3.46
CA LEU A 489 -43.70 36.59 3.61
C LEU A 489 -45.03 36.45 4.33
N SER A 490 -45.24 37.23 5.42
CA SER A 490 -46.45 37.25 6.21
C SER A 490 -47.68 37.70 5.47
N ALA A 491 -47.53 38.48 4.38
CA ALA A 491 -48.64 38.91 3.52
C ALA A 491 -48.92 37.95 2.38
N ARG A 492 -47.87 37.33 1.77
CA ARG A 492 -47.98 36.49 0.57
C ARG A 492 -48.11 35.00 0.88
N PHE A 493 -47.54 34.53 1.98
CA PHE A 493 -47.52 33.12 2.36
C PHE A 493 -47.82 32.98 3.87
N PRO A 494 -49.04 33.28 4.32
CA PRO A 494 -49.42 33.32 5.73
C PRO A 494 -49.24 31.95 6.44
N ASP A 495 -49.25 30.83 5.69
CA ASP A 495 -49.12 29.47 6.23
C ASP A 495 -47.68 28.97 6.26
N ASP A 496 -46.69 29.84 5.96
CA ASP A 496 -45.29 29.43 6.00
C ASP A 496 -44.81 29.25 7.46
N LEU A 497 -44.02 28.18 7.71
CA LEU A 497 -43.46 27.87 9.04
C LEU A 497 -42.70 29.05 9.67
N SER A 498 -42.07 29.86 8.85
CA SER A 498 -41.35 31.06 9.32
C SER A 498 -42.32 32.13 9.80
N VAL A 499 -43.51 32.22 9.20
CA VAL A 499 -44.60 33.14 9.61
C VAL A 499 -45.19 32.67 10.94
N GLU A 500 -45.39 31.37 11.11
CA GLU A 500 -45.89 30.81 12.37
C GLU A 500 -44.89 31.06 13.54
N ALA A 501 -43.59 30.90 13.29
CA ALA A 501 -42.57 31.26 14.27
C ALA A 501 -42.61 32.76 14.63
N LEU A 502 -42.90 33.63 13.67
CA LEU A 502 -43.05 35.07 13.90
C LEU A 502 -44.39 35.45 14.62
N ARG A 503 -45.45 34.65 14.49
CA ARG A 503 -46.69 34.80 15.30
C ARG A 503 -46.40 34.48 16.77
N GLY A 504 -45.59 33.40 17.03
CA GLY A 504 -45.11 33.11 18.36
C GLY A 504 -44.31 34.28 18.94
N LEU A 505 -43.32 34.82 18.18
CA LEU A 505 -42.54 35.97 18.59
C LEU A 505 -43.41 37.21 18.87
N ARG A 506 -44.46 37.45 18.09
CA ARG A 506 -45.41 38.54 18.34
C ARG A 506 -46.05 38.43 19.73
N THR A 507 -46.45 37.22 20.16
CA THR A 507 -47.01 36.96 21.46
C THR A 507 -46.01 37.23 22.56
N ASP A 508 -44.78 36.82 22.38
CA ASP A 508 -43.69 37.05 23.34
C ASP A 508 -43.33 38.52 23.46
N VAL A 509 -43.26 39.23 22.32
CA VAL A 509 -43.06 40.69 22.30
C VAL A 509 -44.17 41.42 23.03
N GLN A 510 -45.44 41.05 22.83
CA GLN A 510 -46.54 41.64 23.58
C GLN A 510 -46.42 41.45 25.11
N HIS A 511 -45.96 40.27 25.51
CA HIS A 511 -45.67 40.01 26.93
C HIS A 511 -44.51 40.86 27.45
N LEU A 512 -43.40 40.96 26.72
CA LEU A 512 -42.27 41.80 27.07
C LEU A 512 -42.62 43.29 27.23
N LEU A 513 -43.51 43.80 26.37
CA LEU A 513 -43.97 45.19 26.44
C LEU A 513 -44.76 45.51 27.69
N THR A 514 -45.39 44.53 28.36
CA THR A 514 -46.12 44.79 29.64
C THR A 514 -45.17 45.10 30.79
N GLN A 515 -43.91 44.71 30.64
CA GLN A 515 -42.87 44.92 31.65
C GLN A 515 -41.84 45.98 31.23
N ALA A 516 -41.94 46.46 29.97
CA ALA A 516 -40.97 47.43 29.42
C ALA A 516 -41.32 48.84 29.80
N LYS A 517 -40.32 49.76 29.80
CA LYS A 517 -40.48 51.19 30.11
C LYS A 517 -41.32 51.95 29.05
N ASN A 518 -41.39 51.43 27.83
CA ASN A 518 -42.17 52.00 26.74
C ASN A 518 -42.49 50.95 25.66
N ASN A 519 -43.25 51.31 24.66
CA ASN A 519 -43.69 50.45 23.54
C ASN A 519 -42.72 50.42 22.32
N LEU A 520 -41.45 50.81 22.54
CA LEU A 520 -40.40 50.81 21.53
C LEU A 520 -39.62 49.52 21.58
N VAL A 521 -39.49 48.79 20.47
CA VAL A 521 -38.75 47.56 20.32
C VAL A 521 -37.67 47.73 19.26
N MET A 522 -36.43 47.56 19.62
CA MET A 522 -35.29 47.61 18.69
C MET A 522 -34.93 46.20 18.22
N PHE A 523 -34.78 46.02 16.90
CA PHE A 523 -34.16 44.85 16.31
C PHE A 523 -32.73 45.19 15.86
N SER A 524 -31.78 44.52 16.41
CA SER A 524 -30.40 44.57 15.95
C SER A 524 -29.89 43.15 15.70
N GLY A 525 -28.68 42.99 15.19
CA GLY A 525 -28.06 41.69 14.94
C GLY A 525 -26.64 41.64 15.40
N ILE A 526 -26.10 40.46 15.64
CA ILE A 526 -24.68 40.28 15.95
C ILE A 526 -23.85 40.61 14.70
N GLY A 527 -24.30 40.23 13.51
CA GLY A 527 -23.57 40.47 12.26
C GLY A 527 -24.48 40.91 11.10
N ALA A 528 -23.87 41.25 9.97
CA ALA A 528 -24.58 41.56 8.74
C ALA A 528 -25.34 40.35 8.22
N ARG A 529 -26.50 40.61 7.57
CA ARG A 529 -27.34 39.55 6.93
C ARG A 529 -27.90 38.50 7.91
N ALA A 530 -28.04 38.81 9.19
CA ALA A 530 -28.66 37.94 10.19
C ALA A 530 -30.18 37.79 10.02
N GLY A 531 -30.84 38.63 9.21
CA GLY A 531 -32.28 38.57 8.98
C GLY A 531 -33.08 39.65 9.73
N LYS A 532 -32.44 40.63 10.39
CA LYS A 532 -33.05 41.70 11.19
C LYS A 532 -34.26 42.35 10.50
N SER A 533 -34.05 42.97 9.33
CA SER A 533 -35.06 43.73 8.61
C SER A 533 -36.20 42.83 8.10
N PHE A 534 -35.92 41.56 7.79
CA PHE A 534 -36.92 40.54 7.45
C PHE A 534 -37.85 40.27 8.63
N ILE A 535 -37.28 40.04 9.81
CA ILE A 535 -38.02 39.77 11.03
C ILE A 535 -38.80 41.00 11.47
N ALA A 536 -38.19 42.16 11.52
CA ALA A 536 -38.81 43.41 11.94
C ALA A 536 -40.02 43.76 11.04
N ALA A 537 -39.87 43.68 9.71
CA ALA A 537 -40.96 44.01 8.76
C ALA A 537 -42.11 43.02 8.81
N ASN A 538 -41.83 41.70 8.88
CA ASN A 538 -42.88 40.70 8.96
C ASN A 538 -43.60 40.74 10.33
N LEU A 539 -42.88 40.97 11.43
CA LEU A 539 -43.51 41.13 12.74
C LEU A 539 -44.39 42.38 12.80
N ALA A 540 -43.92 43.53 12.26
CA ALA A 540 -44.69 44.74 12.15
C ALA A 540 -46.03 44.54 11.40
N ASN A 541 -45.99 43.84 10.24
CA ASN A 541 -47.17 43.49 9.47
C ASN A 541 -48.11 42.56 10.25
N LEU A 542 -47.58 41.50 10.88
CA LEU A 542 -48.38 40.57 11.68
C LEU A 542 -49.06 41.24 12.88
N THR A 543 -48.43 42.26 13.47
CA THR A 543 -48.99 43.02 14.59
C THR A 543 -50.07 43.99 14.06
N ALA A 544 -49.81 44.66 12.95
CA ALA A 544 -50.80 45.56 12.30
C ALA A 544 -52.09 44.84 11.91
N GLN A 545 -51.98 43.57 11.42
CA GLN A 545 -53.12 42.72 11.10
C GLN A 545 -54.06 42.42 12.28
N THR A 546 -53.58 42.64 13.54
CA THR A 546 -54.43 42.50 14.74
C THR A 546 -55.20 43.80 15.10
N GLY A 547 -55.14 44.79 14.24
CA GLY A 547 -55.81 46.09 14.45
C GLY A 547 -54.97 47.11 15.25
N LYS A 548 -53.73 46.79 15.66
CA LYS A 548 -52.84 47.68 16.38
C LYS A 548 -52.13 48.63 15.41
N LYS A 549 -52.03 49.90 15.77
CA LYS A 549 -51.26 50.91 15.03
C LYS A 549 -49.76 50.67 15.23
N VAL A 550 -49.04 50.30 14.17
CA VAL A 550 -47.61 49.96 14.21
C VAL A 550 -46.78 50.94 13.39
N LEU A 551 -45.71 51.45 13.97
CA LEU A 551 -44.72 52.26 13.25
C LEU A 551 -43.41 51.45 13.13
N LEU A 552 -42.93 51.27 11.89
CA LEU A 552 -41.64 50.61 11.61
C LEU A 552 -40.62 51.68 11.13
N ILE A 553 -39.56 51.87 11.88
CA ILE A 553 -38.51 52.86 11.60
C ILE A 553 -37.25 52.16 11.09
N ASP A 554 -36.73 52.55 9.94
CA ASP A 554 -35.44 52.11 9.41
C ASP A 554 -34.32 53.03 9.95
N ALA A 555 -33.74 52.64 11.08
CA ALA A 555 -32.65 53.40 11.73
C ALA A 555 -31.25 52.88 11.30
N ASP A 556 -31.17 51.98 10.33
CA ASP A 556 -29.92 51.64 9.67
C ASP A 556 -29.60 52.69 8.59
N LEU A 557 -29.13 53.85 8.97
CA LEU A 557 -28.86 54.99 8.07
C LEU A 557 -27.70 54.71 7.09
N ARG A 558 -26.98 53.58 7.26
CA ARG A 558 -25.86 53.15 6.40
C ARG A 558 -26.35 52.25 5.26
N LEU A 559 -27.05 51.17 5.61
CA LEU A 559 -27.42 50.13 4.69
C LEU A 559 -28.92 49.75 4.76
N GLY A 560 -29.76 50.66 5.37
CA GLY A 560 -31.20 50.45 5.53
C GLY A 560 -31.89 50.03 4.23
N TYR A 561 -32.75 49.03 4.32
CA TYR A 561 -33.27 48.32 3.17
C TYR A 561 -34.81 48.12 3.23
N LEU A 562 -35.42 48.63 4.33
CA LEU A 562 -36.88 48.42 4.56
C LEU A 562 -37.77 49.01 3.47
N HIS A 563 -37.40 50.12 2.88
CA HIS A 563 -38.14 50.71 1.74
C HIS A 563 -38.34 49.76 0.56
N ASN A 564 -37.33 48.91 0.31
CA ASN A 564 -37.45 47.91 -0.78
C ASN A 564 -38.32 46.72 -0.36
N ILE A 565 -38.29 46.32 0.92
CA ILE A 565 -39.12 45.21 1.44
C ILE A 565 -40.58 45.62 1.47
N LEU A 566 -40.89 46.85 1.87
CA LEU A 566 -42.24 47.37 2.01
C LEU A 566 -42.79 47.95 0.69
N GLY A 567 -41.92 48.20 -0.30
CA GLY A 567 -42.35 48.79 -1.58
C GLY A 567 -42.67 50.29 -1.52
N VAL A 568 -42.18 51.00 -0.49
CA VAL A 568 -42.44 52.43 -0.29
C VAL A 568 -41.31 53.32 -0.79
N SER A 569 -41.54 54.63 -0.87
CA SER A 569 -40.49 55.59 -1.27
C SER A 569 -39.42 55.74 -0.22
N ASN A 570 -38.16 55.96 -0.63
CA ASN A 570 -37.05 56.29 0.25
C ASN A 570 -36.71 57.79 0.23
N GLN A 571 -37.57 58.61 -0.35
CA GLN A 571 -37.47 60.07 -0.30
C GLN A 571 -38.10 60.56 1.00
N HIS A 572 -37.55 61.60 1.61
CA HIS A 572 -38.02 62.15 2.88
C HIS A 572 -38.10 61.09 4.02
N GLY A 573 -36.99 60.47 4.30
CA GLY A 573 -36.88 59.47 5.39
C GLY A 573 -36.31 60.06 6.69
N LEU A 574 -35.85 59.13 7.56
CA LEU A 574 -35.29 59.48 8.90
C LEU A 574 -34.10 60.44 8.81
N THR A 575 -33.20 60.25 7.85
CA THR A 575 -32.07 61.15 7.64
C THR A 575 -32.52 62.59 7.33
N ASP A 576 -33.51 62.71 6.44
CA ASP A 576 -34.03 64.04 6.03
C ASP A 576 -34.76 64.74 7.19
N LEU A 577 -35.52 64.00 8.01
CA LEU A 577 -36.14 64.49 9.22
C LEU A 577 -35.10 65.02 10.22
N LEU A 578 -34.02 64.30 10.40
CA LEU A 578 -32.98 64.63 11.37
C LEU A 578 -32.07 65.78 10.90
N THR A 579 -31.77 65.91 9.61
CA THR A 579 -30.87 66.93 9.04
C THR A 579 -31.56 68.18 8.55
N GLN A 580 -32.70 68.05 7.84
CA GLN A 580 -33.36 69.17 7.15
C GLN A 580 -34.55 69.76 7.91
N GLY A 581 -34.93 69.14 9.01
CA GLY A 581 -36.03 69.62 9.82
C GLY A 581 -37.43 69.36 9.21
N THR A 582 -37.51 68.37 8.32
CA THR A 582 -38.78 67.94 7.73
C THR A 582 -39.78 67.55 8.83
N ALA A 583 -41.06 67.94 8.66
CA ALA A 583 -42.11 67.62 9.62
C ALA A 583 -42.30 66.06 9.70
N ILE A 584 -42.61 65.56 10.89
CA ILE A 584 -42.78 64.11 11.11
C ILE A 584 -43.86 63.54 10.21
N ASP A 585 -44.99 64.24 10.08
CA ASP A 585 -46.11 63.82 9.23
C ASP A 585 -45.76 63.67 7.74
N GLN A 586 -44.74 64.38 7.27
CA GLN A 586 -44.27 64.28 5.88
C GLN A 586 -43.29 63.12 5.66
N THR A 587 -42.71 62.54 6.74
CA THR A 587 -41.78 61.44 6.68
C THR A 587 -42.42 60.07 6.93
N VAL A 588 -43.61 60.09 7.57
CA VAL A 588 -44.40 58.87 7.79
C VAL A 588 -45.12 58.48 6.53
N GLN A 589 -44.89 57.22 6.11
CA GLN A 589 -45.55 56.63 4.95
C GLN A 589 -46.46 55.47 5.38
N ILE A 590 -47.62 55.31 4.73
CA ILE A 590 -48.52 54.18 4.94
C ILE A 590 -48.02 53.01 4.11
N ALA A 591 -47.56 51.91 4.76
CA ALA A 591 -47.13 50.71 4.08
C ALA A 591 -48.29 49.68 3.90
N ALA A 592 -49.18 49.62 4.86
CA ALA A 592 -50.42 48.85 4.85
C ALA A 592 -51.42 49.41 5.88
N GLU A 593 -52.60 48.82 5.95
CA GLU A 593 -53.58 49.13 6.98
C GLU A 593 -52.96 48.95 8.39
N ASN A 594 -53.01 49.98 9.22
CA ASN A 594 -52.42 50.02 10.53
C ASN A 594 -50.88 49.89 10.57
N LEU A 595 -50.22 49.81 9.42
CA LEU A 595 -48.74 49.71 9.33
C LEU A 595 -48.16 50.97 8.67
N HIS A 596 -47.53 51.79 9.45
CA HIS A 596 -46.83 52.97 8.99
C HIS A 596 -45.29 52.75 9.07
N THR A 597 -44.54 53.46 8.25
CA THR A 597 -43.09 53.35 8.22
C THR A 597 -42.41 54.68 8.00
N ILE A 598 -41.24 54.82 8.62
CA ILE A 598 -40.25 55.86 8.35
C ILE A 598 -39.04 55.17 7.73
N THR A 599 -38.79 55.40 6.46
CA THR A 599 -37.63 54.82 5.75
C THR A 599 -36.35 55.57 6.17
N ARG A 600 -35.20 55.03 5.84
CA ARG A 600 -33.94 55.66 6.21
C ARG A 600 -33.71 57.05 5.58
N GLY A 601 -34.23 57.26 4.36
CA GLY A 601 -33.96 58.46 3.55
C GLY A 601 -32.61 58.43 2.84
N ALA A 602 -31.94 59.57 2.72
CA ALA A 602 -30.59 59.67 2.15
C ALA A 602 -29.57 58.91 3.00
N MET A 603 -28.49 58.40 2.39
CA MET A 603 -27.36 57.83 3.14
C MET A 603 -26.63 58.90 3.93
N SER A 604 -26.37 58.68 5.22
CA SER A 604 -25.56 59.55 6.06
C SER A 604 -24.12 59.04 6.15
N GLN A 605 -23.18 60.00 6.26
CA GLN A 605 -21.80 59.71 6.58
C GLN A 605 -21.52 59.72 8.11
N THR A 606 -22.41 60.38 8.89
CA THR A 606 -22.32 60.50 10.37
C THR A 606 -23.60 59.99 11.03
N PRO A 607 -23.94 58.67 10.87
CA PRO A 607 -25.20 58.14 11.38
C PRO A 607 -25.33 58.20 12.90
N SER A 608 -24.23 57.85 13.60
CA SER A 608 -24.24 57.80 15.08
C SER A 608 -24.56 59.15 15.68
N GLU A 609 -23.98 60.22 15.13
CA GLU A 609 -24.17 61.62 15.59
C GLU A 609 -25.64 62.08 15.32
N LEU A 610 -26.21 61.68 14.15
CA LEU A 610 -27.58 62.01 13.83
C LEU A 610 -28.60 61.27 14.73
N LEU A 611 -28.30 60.07 15.18
CA LEU A 611 -29.16 59.32 16.08
C LEU A 611 -29.02 59.77 17.57
N ASP A 612 -28.02 60.58 17.91
CA ASP A 612 -27.80 61.12 19.28
C ASP A 612 -28.33 62.54 19.48
N ILE A 613 -28.93 63.17 18.46
CA ILE A 613 -29.48 64.54 18.61
C ILE A 613 -30.87 64.50 19.26
N PRO A 614 -31.24 65.58 20.00
CA PRO A 614 -32.55 65.66 20.68
C PRO A 614 -33.76 65.45 19.79
N ARG A 615 -33.64 65.76 18.52
CA ARG A 615 -34.73 65.51 17.54
C ARG A 615 -35.07 64.06 17.30
N PHE A 616 -34.08 63.15 17.40
CA PHE A 616 -34.33 61.71 17.34
C PHE A 616 -35.11 61.26 18.59
N THR A 617 -34.74 61.73 19.77
CA THR A 617 -35.47 61.46 21.01
C THR A 617 -36.92 61.96 20.92
N GLN A 618 -37.14 63.18 20.43
CA GLN A 618 -38.51 63.72 20.18
C GLN A 618 -39.32 62.91 19.21
N LEU A 619 -38.69 62.41 18.16
CA LEU A 619 -39.37 61.47 17.22
C LEU A 619 -39.80 60.20 17.92
N LEU A 620 -38.93 59.59 18.73
CA LEU A 620 -39.27 58.34 19.43
C LEU A 620 -40.35 58.54 20.50
N GLU A 621 -40.36 59.66 21.22
CA GLU A 621 -41.41 60.03 22.16
C GLU A 621 -42.73 60.26 21.46
N TRP A 622 -42.75 61.01 20.34
CA TRP A 622 -43.92 61.21 19.52
C TRP A 622 -44.48 59.86 18.96
N ALA A 623 -43.56 58.98 18.49
CA ALA A 623 -43.91 57.66 17.99
C ALA A 623 -44.55 56.78 19.08
N SER A 624 -43.97 56.81 20.29
CA SER A 624 -44.48 56.06 21.45
C SER A 624 -45.87 56.52 21.89
N ALA A 625 -46.18 57.83 21.75
CA ALA A 625 -47.50 58.38 22.10
C ALA A 625 -48.58 58.13 21.05
N ASN A 626 -48.22 57.94 19.76
CA ASN A 626 -49.19 57.87 18.67
C ASN A 626 -49.42 56.46 18.11
N TYR A 627 -48.57 55.49 18.50
CA TYR A 627 -48.64 54.08 18.02
C TYR A 627 -48.69 53.12 19.18
N ASP A 628 -49.32 51.96 18.98
CA ASP A 628 -49.39 50.84 19.96
C ASP A 628 -48.09 50.10 20.05
N LEU A 629 -47.32 50.03 18.94
CA LEU A 629 -46.00 49.42 18.86
C LEU A 629 -45.12 50.20 17.90
N VAL A 630 -43.92 50.51 18.33
CA VAL A 630 -42.87 51.12 17.48
C VAL A 630 -41.72 50.12 17.34
N ILE A 631 -41.39 49.70 16.13
CA ILE A 631 -40.28 48.83 15.84
C ILE A 631 -39.17 49.63 15.17
N VAL A 632 -37.98 49.57 15.76
CA VAL A 632 -36.78 50.25 15.25
C VAL A 632 -35.81 49.23 14.72
N SER A 633 -35.56 49.21 13.41
CA SER A 633 -34.58 48.36 12.79
C SER A 633 -33.21 49.02 12.79
N ALA A 634 -32.31 48.55 13.66
CA ALA A 634 -30.97 49.09 13.86
C ALA A 634 -29.88 48.32 13.12
N PRO A 635 -28.73 48.91 12.80
CA PRO A 635 -27.57 48.19 12.25
C PRO A 635 -27.01 47.14 13.23
N PRO A 636 -26.07 46.24 12.80
CA PRO A 636 -25.49 45.21 13.67
C PRO A 636 -24.70 45.82 14.85
N VAL A 637 -24.97 45.36 16.07
CA VAL A 637 -24.41 45.89 17.31
C VAL A 637 -22.89 45.76 17.41
N LEU A 638 -22.29 44.69 16.84
CA LEU A 638 -20.83 44.51 16.83
C LEU A 638 -20.12 45.26 15.70
N ALA A 639 -20.86 45.82 14.75
CA ALA A 639 -20.26 46.52 13.62
C ALA A 639 -20.15 48.01 13.82
N VAL A 640 -21.13 48.61 14.49
CA VAL A 640 -21.23 50.07 14.67
C VAL A 640 -21.92 50.41 15.99
N THR A 641 -21.67 51.64 16.51
CA THR A 641 -22.22 52.16 17.78
C THR A 641 -23.68 52.59 17.69
N ASP A 642 -24.23 52.77 16.52
CA ASP A 642 -25.59 53.27 16.26
C ASP A 642 -26.66 52.50 17.06
N ALA A 643 -26.54 51.14 17.12
CA ALA A 643 -27.47 50.32 17.87
C ALA A 643 -27.41 50.60 19.39
N ALA A 644 -26.23 50.91 19.93
CA ALA A 644 -26.07 51.26 21.33
C ALA A 644 -26.70 52.62 21.68
N VAL A 645 -26.62 53.61 20.77
CA VAL A 645 -27.28 54.90 20.90
C VAL A 645 -28.79 54.73 20.92
N ILE A 646 -29.37 54.00 19.95
CA ILE A 646 -30.81 53.73 19.87
C ILE A 646 -31.30 52.95 21.10
N GLY A 647 -30.50 51.98 21.56
CA GLY A 647 -30.85 51.10 22.68
C GLY A 647 -31.17 51.84 23.98
N ARG A 648 -30.63 53.06 24.22
CA ARG A 648 -30.91 53.86 25.44
C ARG A 648 -32.37 54.36 25.50
N HIS A 649 -33.01 54.46 24.33
CA HIS A 649 -34.35 55.04 24.21
C HIS A 649 -35.46 53.98 24.17
N VAL A 650 -35.12 52.74 23.85
CA VAL A 650 -36.13 51.69 23.66
C VAL A 650 -36.39 50.91 24.96
N GLY A 651 -37.58 50.34 25.04
CA GLY A 651 -38.00 49.52 26.19
C GLY A 651 -37.53 48.06 26.06
N THR A 652 -37.33 47.59 24.83
CA THR A 652 -36.95 46.18 24.57
C THR A 652 -35.97 46.12 23.42
N VAL A 653 -34.94 45.31 23.57
CA VAL A 653 -33.92 45.08 22.54
C VAL A 653 -33.96 43.59 22.16
N LEU A 654 -34.20 43.32 20.90
CA LEU A 654 -34.18 41.96 20.31
C LEU A 654 -32.96 41.81 19.41
N LEU A 655 -32.08 40.87 19.76
CA LEU A 655 -30.88 40.59 18.99
C LEU A 655 -31.15 39.36 18.06
N VAL A 656 -30.79 39.50 16.82
CA VAL A 656 -30.95 38.47 15.81
C VAL A 656 -29.59 37.87 15.45
N THR A 657 -29.43 36.56 15.62
CA THR A 657 -28.28 35.83 15.15
C THR A 657 -28.66 34.77 14.10
N LYS A 658 -27.72 34.37 13.30
CA LYS A 658 -27.94 33.36 12.25
C LYS A 658 -27.23 32.08 12.60
N LEU A 659 -27.99 30.97 12.68
CA LEU A 659 -27.49 29.62 12.60
C LEU A 659 -27.39 29.17 11.12
N PRO A 660 -26.71 28.07 10.81
CA PRO A 660 -26.51 27.61 9.43
C PRO A 660 -27.80 27.56 8.58
N TYR A 661 -28.96 27.28 9.18
CA TYR A 661 -30.26 27.19 8.49
C TYR A 661 -31.42 27.89 9.19
N ARG A 662 -31.17 28.69 10.26
CA ARG A 662 -32.18 29.36 11.08
C ARG A 662 -31.68 30.71 11.57
N SER A 663 -32.60 31.64 11.83
CA SER A 663 -32.33 32.85 12.57
C SER A 663 -32.87 32.69 13.97
N ILE A 664 -32.06 32.99 14.97
CA ILE A 664 -32.47 32.96 16.37
C ILE A 664 -32.63 34.40 16.86
N ILE A 665 -33.68 34.62 17.65
CA ILE A 665 -33.99 35.92 18.28
C ILE A 665 -33.91 35.75 19.78
N TYR A 666 -33.08 36.55 20.41
CA TYR A 666 -33.01 36.64 21.87
C TYR A 666 -33.14 38.07 22.33
N CYS A 667 -33.56 38.28 23.55
CA CYS A 667 -33.87 39.55 24.12
C CYS A 667 -32.89 39.92 25.26
N THR A 668 -32.54 41.22 25.35
CA THR A 668 -32.01 41.81 26.56
C THR A 668 -33.00 42.90 27.03
N THR A 669 -33.43 42.82 28.29
CA THR A 669 -34.43 43.73 28.86
C THR A 669 -33.86 45.14 29.23
N SER A 670 -32.55 45.32 29.16
CA SER A 670 -31.92 46.62 29.36
C SER A 670 -30.72 46.79 28.44
N ALA A 671 -30.54 48.01 27.90
CA ALA A 671 -29.40 48.39 27.08
C ALA A 671 -28.06 48.40 27.86
N LEU A 672 -28.10 48.23 29.18
CA LEU A 672 -26.96 48.23 30.11
C LEU A 672 -26.35 46.81 30.31
N ASP A 673 -27.05 45.76 29.90
CA ASP A 673 -26.62 44.35 30.07
C ASP A 673 -26.03 43.72 28.80
N LEU A 674 -25.64 44.52 27.83
CA LEU A 674 -24.86 44.02 26.68
C LEU A 674 -23.46 43.62 27.17
N PRO A 675 -23.06 42.35 27.03
CA PRO A 675 -21.70 41.93 27.40
C PRO A 675 -20.69 42.69 26.54
N SER A 676 -19.71 43.30 27.24
CA SER A 676 -18.57 44.04 26.70
C SER A 676 -17.67 43.19 25.81
#